data_08f14c6ac609b7909fb22cba516c140e
#
_entry.id   08f14c6ac609b7909fb22cba516c140e
#
_cell.length_a   1.000
_cell.length_b   1.000
_cell.length_c   1.000
_cell.angle_alpha   90.00
_cell.angle_beta   90.00
_cell.angle_gamma   90.00
#
_symmetry.space_group_name_H-M   'P 1'
#
loop_
_entity.id
_entity.type
_entity.pdbx_description
1 polymer ?
#
loop_
_entity_poly.entity_id
_entity_poly.type
_entity_poly.pdbx_seq_one_letter_code
_entity_poly.pdbx_strand_id
1 'polypeptide(L)'
;MALLTIHNAQLAFGDHPLLDRAEFALQENERVCLVGRNGAGKSTLMKVLAGDILLDDGKIQITQDVVVSRLEQDPPRNQEGTVYEYVSGGLAEIGEQLKIYHDLLNLVAQDPSEKNINRLAKTQEQLDHSNAWRFDDRVKNVLSALKLSPDTLLRDLSGGWQRKAALARALVCDPDVLLLDEPTNHLDVTTIEWLENFLKDFKGSIIFISHDRAFIKSMATRIVDLDRGQLSSFPGDYDNYLLEKEEMLRVEDMQNAEFDKKLAQEEVWIRQGIKARRTRNEGRVRALKKLREERRDRREVQGKVNLNIDDASRSGKIVFEAENVSFAYDGKQIVDNFSFNIMRGDRIALIGPNGCGKSTVLKLLLGQLEAQSGRLHCGTKLEVAYFDQYREILDPEKTVIDNLADGKQEVMVGGRQRHALSYLQDFLFAPKRARTPVKALSGGEKNRLLLARILLKPNNLLILDEPTNDLDIETLELLEEMLANYQGTLLLVSHDREFVDNTVTTSWIFEGDGVIEEFVGGYHDAKQQRDQALAVRFSTEKPAKKEKVVEETPKTTQPKNNSKKLSYKLQRELEALPAKLEQLESDIETLQEQVNDPEFFAKPVEQTQPVLEQLAALEQELEIAFERWEELEAMQQDS
;
A
#
# COMPACT_ATOMS: atom_id res chain seq x y z
N MET A 1 13.77 19.15 -18.15
CA MET A 1 13.13 19.26 -19.48
C MET A 1 11.93 18.31 -19.51
N ALA A 2 10.82 18.64 -20.20
CA ALA A 2 9.68 17.72 -20.22
C ALA A 2 10.02 16.54 -21.15
N LEU A 3 9.94 15.32 -20.62
CA LEU A 3 10.15 14.09 -21.38
C LEU A 3 8.90 13.67 -22.15
N LEU A 4 7.74 13.90 -21.55
CA LEU A 4 6.44 13.52 -22.10
C LEU A 4 5.42 14.60 -21.74
N THR A 5 4.56 14.97 -22.71
CA THR A 5 3.47 15.93 -22.49
C THR A 5 2.18 15.43 -23.13
N ILE A 6 1.07 15.66 -22.45
CA ILE A 6 -0.28 15.42 -22.94
C ILE A 6 -0.98 16.77 -23.05
N HIS A 7 -1.61 17.05 -24.18
CA HIS A 7 -2.37 18.25 -24.42
C HIS A 7 -3.81 17.95 -24.85
N ASN A 8 -4.78 18.49 -24.11
CA ASN A 8 -6.21 18.36 -24.39
C ASN A 8 -6.68 16.93 -24.66
N ALA A 9 -6.16 15.94 -23.90
CA ALA A 9 -6.47 14.54 -24.16
C ALA A 9 -7.94 14.23 -23.86
N GLN A 10 -8.58 13.59 -24.83
CA GLN A 10 -9.95 13.09 -24.69
C GLN A 10 -9.97 11.61 -25.03
N LEU A 11 -10.63 10.82 -24.19
CA LEU A 11 -10.81 9.39 -24.38
C LEU A 11 -12.08 8.95 -23.68
N ALA A 12 -12.97 8.22 -24.39
CA ALA A 12 -14.18 7.68 -23.83
C ALA A 12 -14.42 6.23 -24.25
N PHE A 13 -14.97 5.43 -23.35
CA PHE A 13 -15.51 4.11 -23.67
C PHE A 13 -17.03 4.14 -23.53
N GLY A 14 -17.72 4.17 -24.67
CA GLY A 14 -19.16 4.37 -24.73
C GLY A 14 -19.55 5.76 -24.20
N ASP A 15 -20.52 5.82 -23.27
CA ASP A 15 -21.01 7.08 -22.70
C ASP A 15 -20.15 7.61 -21.52
N HIS A 16 -19.06 6.93 -21.16
CA HIS A 16 -18.23 7.29 -20.02
C HIS A 16 -16.89 7.88 -20.49
N PRO A 17 -16.71 9.22 -20.42
CA PRO A 17 -15.42 9.84 -20.68
C PRO A 17 -14.45 9.49 -19.55
N LEU A 18 -13.31 8.89 -19.91
CA LEU A 18 -12.20 8.59 -19.02
C LEU A 18 -11.21 9.74 -18.93
N LEU A 19 -10.99 10.44 -20.04
CA LEU A 19 -10.20 11.67 -20.09
C LEU A 19 -11.05 12.76 -20.76
N ASP A 20 -11.08 13.94 -20.18
CA ASP A 20 -11.83 15.10 -20.66
C ASP A 20 -10.93 16.33 -20.65
N ARG A 21 -10.28 16.62 -21.79
CA ARG A 21 -9.29 17.71 -21.97
C ARG A 21 -8.19 17.66 -20.92
N ALA A 22 -7.69 16.46 -20.64
CA ALA A 22 -6.65 16.25 -19.66
C ALA A 22 -5.32 16.82 -20.15
N GLU A 23 -4.60 17.47 -19.23
CA GLU A 23 -3.26 17.99 -19.48
C GLU A 23 -2.28 17.40 -18.47
N PHE A 24 -1.10 17.00 -18.96
CA PHE A 24 -0.07 16.43 -18.11
C PHE A 24 1.31 16.65 -18.72
N ALA A 25 2.32 16.86 -17.90
CA ALA A 25 3.72 16.91 -18.31
C ALA A 25 4.59 16.16 -17.29
N LEU A 26 5.49 15.31 -17.78
CA LEU A 26 6.49 14.61 -16.99
C LEU A 26 7.85 15.24 -17.22
N GLN A 27 8.58 15.55 -16.14
CA GLN A 27 9.93 16.07 -16.21
C GLN A 27 10.97 14.99 -15.92
N GLU A 28 12.24 15.29 -16.21
CA GLU A 28 13.37 14.40 -15.92
C GLU A 28 13.48 14.14 -14.40
N ASN A 29 13.77 12.89 -14.04
CA ASN A 29 13.96 12.44 -12.67
C ASN A 29 12.73 12.63 -11.75
N GLU A 30 11.54 12.85 -12.29
CA GLU A 30 10.32 12.87 -11.51
C GLU A 30 9.81 11.47 -11.21
N ARG A 31 9.25 11.32 -10.01
CA ARG A 31 8.50 10.12 -9.59
C ARG A 31 7.07 10.52 -9.32
N VAL A 32 6.22 10.31 -10.32
CA VAL A 32 4.82 10.73 -10.31
C VAL A 32 3.95 9.55 -9.87
N CYS A 33 3.23 9.72 -8.78
CA CYS A 33 2.18 8.79 -8.38
C CYS A 33 0.84 9.21 -9.02
N LEU A 34 0.22 8.32 -9.79
CA LEU A 34 -1.12 8.53 -10.33
C LEU A 34 -2.15 7.91 -9.39
N VAL A 35 -2.90 8.75 -8.71
CA VAL A 35 -3.98 8.36 -7.79
C VAL A 35 -5.35 8.60 -8.40
N GLY A 36 -6.39 8.11 -7.77
CA GLY A 36 -7.79 8.26 -8.18
C GLY A 36 -8.59 6.98 -7.94
N ARG A 37 -9.90 7.07 -8.02
CA ARG A 37 -10.82 5.95 -7.76
C ARG A 37 -10.61 4.77 -8.70
N ASN A 38 -10.99 3.58 -8.24
CA ASN A 38 -11.03 2.41 -9.10
C ASN A 38 -12.05 2.60 -10.23
N GLY A 39 -11.60 2.34 -11.48
CA GLY A 39 -12.38 2.59 -12.68
C GLY A 39 -12.31 4.03 -13.22
N ALA A 40 -11.56 4.95 -12.60
CA ALA A 40 -11.36 6.31 -13.12
C ALA A 40 -10.57 6.39 -14.43
N GLY A 41 -9.86 5.31 -14.81
CA GLY A 41 -9.10 5.25 -16.06
C GLY A 41 -7.58 5.31 -15.88
N LYS A 42 -7.05 5.13 -14.65
CA LYS A 42 -5.60 5.16 -14.35
C LYS A 42 -4.79 4.23 -15.26
N SER A 43 -5.12 2.93 -15.27
CA SER A 43 -4.45 1.92 -16.11
C SER A 43 -4.64 2.18 -17.61
N THR A 44 -5.77 2.78 -17.99
CA THR A 44 -5.99 3.21 -19.38
C THR A 44 -5.07 4.38 -19.74
N LEU A 45 -4.91 5.36 -18.86
CA LEU A 45 -3.95 6.46 -19.06
C LEU A 45 -2.52 5.91 -19.19
N MET A 46 -2.12 4.92 -18.39
CA MET A 46 -0.81 4.25 -18.53
C MET A 46 -0.64 3.60 -19.91
N LYS A 47 -1.70 2.95 -20.43
CA LYS A 47 -1.69 2.38 -21.79
C LYS A 47 -1.60 3.44 -22.87
N VAL A 48 -2.25 4.59 -22.67
CA VAL A 48 -2.18 5.75 -23.57
C VAL A 48 -0.75 6.33 -23.57
N LEU A 49 -0.12 6.46 -22.41
CA LEU A 49 1.27 6.93 -22.27
C LEU A 49 2.28 5.96 -22.88
N ALA A 50 2.01 4.65 -22.82
CA ALA A 50 2.81 3.61 -23.47
C ALA A 50 2.61 3.54 -25.00
N GLY A 51 1.57 4.21 -25.53
CA GLY A 51 1.22 4.14 -26.94
C GLY A 51 0.35 2.95 -27.34
N ASP A 52 -0.11 2.14 -26.35
CA ASP A 52 -0.96 0.97 -26.59
C ASP A 52 -2.40 1.34 -26.98
N ILE A 53 -2.86 2.52 -26.57
CA ILE A 53 -4.21 3.06 -26.86
C ILE A 53 -4.07 4.47 -27.42
N LEU A 54 -4.77 4.73 -28.51
CA LEU A 54 -4.82 6.05 -29.12
C LEU A 54 -5.92 6.90 -28.44
N LEU A 55 -5.68 8.20 -28.38
CA LEU A 55 -6.69 9.17 -27.91
C LEU A 55 -7.78 9.38 -28.97
N ASP A 56 -8.99 9.70 -28.53
CA ASP A 56 -10.08 10.15 -29.43
C ASP A 56 -9.81 11.55 -29.95
N ASP A 57 -9.25 12.45 -29.09
CA ASP A 57 -8.81 13.79 -29.45
C ASP A 57 -7.66 14.22 -28.53
N GLY A 58 -6.89 15.23 -28.95
CA GLY A 58 -5.71 15.69 -28.24
C GLY A 58 -4.40 15.12 -28.80
N LYS A 59 -3.30 15.40 -28.11
CA LYS A 59 -1.96 15.01 -28.57
C LYS A 59 -1.09 14.56 -27.40
N ILE A 60 -0.31 13.51 -27.65
CA ILE A 60 0.82 13.09 -26.82
C ILE A 60 2.09 13.46 -27.54
N GLN A 61 2.98 14.15 -26.86
CA GLN A 61 4.31 14.49 -27.35
C GLN A 61 5.35 13.84 -26.46
N ILE A 62 6.13 12.95 -27.01
CA ILE A 62 7.29 12.33 -26.38
C ILE A 62 8.51 13.00 -26.99
N THR A 63 9.46 13.44 -26.16
CA THR A 63 10.72 14.02 -26.64
C THR A 63 11.48 12.99 -27.46
N GLN A 64 12.19 13.44 -28.48
CA GLN A 64 12.95 12.56 -29.37
C GLN A 64 13.96 11.73 -28.55
N ASP A 65 14.14 10.46 -28.95
CA ASP A 65 15.03 9.47 -28.32
C ASP A 65 14.66 9.01 -26.90
N VAL A 66 13.50 9.44 -26.34
CA VAL A 66 13.01 8.98 -25.04
C VAL A 66 12.38 7.59 -25.18
N VAL A 67 12.90 6.64 -24.42
CA VAL A 67 12.39 5.27 -24.35
C VAL A 67 11.40 5.15 -23.20
N VAL A 68 10.16 4.80 -23.50
CA VAL A 68 9.10 4.55 -22.53
C VAL A 68 8.88 3.04 -22.42
N SER A 69 8.94 2.50 -21.21
CA SER A 69 8.64 1.09 -20.94
C SER A 69 7.57 0.94 -19.87
N ARG A 70 6.74 -0.09 -20.01
CA ARG A 70 5.63 -0.34 -19.08
C ARG A 70 5.72 -1.72 -18.44
N LEU A 71 5.55 -1.76 -17.12
CA LEU A 71 5.30 -2.99 -16.38
C LEU A 71 3.80 -3.31 -16.46
N GLU A 72 3.48 -4.49 -16.98
CA GLU A 72 2.09 -4.98 -17.04
C GLU A 72 1.57 -5.32 -15.65
N GLN A 73 0.26 -5.11 -15.44
CA GLN A 73 -0.41 -5.34 -14.16
C GLN A 73 -0.36 -6.82 -13.74
N ASP A 74 -0.63 -7.74 -14.68
CA ASP A 74 -0.63 -9.17 -14.40
C ASP A 74 0.74 -9.79 -14.65
N PRO A 75 1.26 -10.60 -13.71
CA PRO A 75 2.47 -11.37 -13.95
C PRO A 75 2.23 -12.47 -14.99
N PRO A 76 3.26 -12.94 -15.69
CA PRO A 76 3.15 -13.93 -16.78
C PRO A 76 2.83 -15.35 -16.26
N ARG A 77 1.65 -15.56 -15.66
CA ARG A 77 1.28 -16.82 -14.99
C ARG A 77 1.24 -18.05 -15.88
N ASN A 78 1.04 -17.90 -17.19
CA ASN A 78 0.84 -19.02 -18.14
C ASN A 78 1.81 -18.97 -19.33
N GLN A 79 2.92 -18.23 -19.25
CA GLN A 79 3.89 -18.20 -20.33
C GLN A 79 4.88 -19.36 -20.17
N GLU A 80 5.04 -20.13 -21.26
CA GLU A 80 6.06 -21.15 -21.36
C GLU A 80 7.41 -20.51 -21.66
N GLY A 81 8.50 -21.10 -21.19
CA GLY A 81 9.86 -20.66 -21.45
C GLY A 81 10.65 -20.31 -20.21
N THR A 82 11.91 -19.96 -20.43
CA THR A 82 12.85 -19.56 -19.39
C THR A 82 12.71 -18.08 -19.02
N VAL A 83 13.24 -17.69 -17.87
CA VAL A 83 13.32 -16.29 -17.46
C VAL A 83 14.10 -15.45 -18.48
N TYR A 84 15.19 -16.01 -19.03
CA TYR A 84 15.98 -15.33 -20.07
C TYR A 84 15.14 -15.03 -21.31
N GLU A 85 14.40 -16.04 -21.83
CA GLU A 85 13.55 -15.86 -23.02
C GLU A 85 12.46 -14.81 -22.80
N TYR A 86 11.88 -14.79 -21.64
CA TYR A 86 10.84 -13.82 -21.28
C TYR A 86 11.39 -12.39 -21.23
N VAL A 87 12.55 -12.20 -20.56
CA VAL A 87 13.17 -10.89 -20.40
C VAL A 87 13.71 -10.37 -21.73
N SER A 88 14.35 -11.22 -22.53
CA SER A 88 14.83 -10.85 -23.87
C SER A 88 13.71 -10.42 -24.81
N GLY A 89 12.49 -10.98 -24.63
CA GLY A 89 11.30 -10.55 -25.38
C GLY A 89 10.90 -9.08 -25.17
N GLY A 90 11.47 -8.37 -24.18
CA GLY A 90 11.34 -6.91 -24.04
C GLY A 90 12.08 -6.11 -25.12
N LEU A 91 13.04 -6.72 -25.83
CA LEU A 91 13.88 -6.07 -26.84
C LEU A 91 13.32 -6.18 -28.27
N ALA A 92 12.04 -6.45 -28.43
CA ALA A 92 11.37 -6.61 -29.73
C ALA A 92 12.11 -7.58 -30.68
N GLU A 93 12.37 -7.19 -31.93
CA GLU A 93 12.99 -8.05 -32.94
C GLU A 93 14.37 -8.60 -32.53
N ILE A 94 15.16 -7.82 -31.81
CA ILE A 94 16.50 -8.23 -31.33
C ILE A 94 16.36 -9.34 -30.28
N GLY A 95 15.37 -9.24 -29.41
CA GLY A 95 15.07 -10.26 -28.40
C GLY A 95 14.69 -11.60 -29.00
N GLU A 96 13.93 -11.59 -30.10
CA GLU A 96 13.57 -12.80 -30.83
C GLU A 96 14.78 -13.49 -31.45
N GLN A 97 15.71 -12.70 -32.03
CA GLN A 97 16.97 -13.21 -32.56
C GLN A 97 17.87 -13.81 -31.46
N LEU A 98 17.98 -13.16 -30.31
CA LEU A 98 18.71 -13.69 -29.16
C LEU A 98 18.09 -14.97 -28.63
N LYS A 99 16.77 -15.07 -28.56
CA LYS A 99 16.06 -16.29 -28.20
C LYS A 99 16.40 -17.45 -29.14
N ILE A 100 16.28 -17.22 -30.46
CA ILE A 100 16.62 -18.22 -31.46
C ILE A 100 18.08 -18.69 -31.32
N TYR A 101 19.00 -17.78 -31.04
CA TYR A 101 20.41 -18.12 -30.81
C TYR A 101 20.60 -19.01 -29.60
N HIS A 102 19.98 -18.69 -28.45
CA HIS A 102 20.05 -19.52 -27.23
C HIS A 102 19.39 -20.89 -27.40
N ASP A 103 18.24 -20.95 -28.08
CA ASP A 103 17.59 -22.21 -28.42
C ASP A 103 18.51 -23.12 -29.29
N LEU A 104 19.18 -22.49 -30.28
CA LEU A 104 20.13 -23.20 -31.13
C LEU A 104 21.38 -23.64 -30.37
N LEU A 105 21.88 -22.86 -29.42
CA LEU A 105 22.96 -23.26 -28.51
C LEU A 105 22.60 -24.52 -27.74
N ASN A 106 21.42 -24.53 -27.11
CA ASN A 106 20.92 -25.68 -26.36
C ASN A 106 20.71 -26.91 -27.29
N LEU A 107 20.21 -26.67 -28.50
CA LEU A 107 20.00 -27.73 -29.48
C LEU A 107 21.35 -28.33 -29.96
N VAL A 108 22.35 -27.51 -30.25
CA VAL A 108 23.70 -27.96 -30.65
C VAL A 108 24.39 -28.70 -29.49
N ALA A 109 24.16 -28.30 -28.24
CA ALA A 109 24.68 -29.02 -27.07
C ALA A 109 24.12 -30.44 -26.95
N GLN A 110 22.86 -30.67 -27.38
CA GLN A 110 22.19 -31.97 -27.36
C GLN A 110 22.43 -32.79 -28.66
N ASP A 111 22.42 -32.12 -29.83
CA ASP A 111 22.61 -32.72 -31.17
C ASP A 111 23.57 -31.85 -31.97
N PRO A 112 24.88 -32.13 -31.95
CA PRO A 112 25.91 -31.40 -32.67
C PRO A 112 25.95 -31.73 -34.17
N SER A 113 24.81 -31.80 -34.83
CA SER A 113 24.74 -32.02 -36.28
C SER A 113 25.25 -30.81 -37.08
N GLU A 114 25.88 -31.08 -38.22
CA GLU A 114 26.41 -30.04 -39.11
C GLU A 114 25.32 -29.02 -39.52
N LYS A 115 24.07 -29.47 -39.65
CA LYS A 115 22.92 -28.62 -39.94
C LYS A 115 22.65 -27.62 -38.81
N ASN A 116 22.70 -28.08 -37.54
CA ASN A 116 22.45 -27.23 -36.38
C ASN A 116 23.59 -26.24 -36.15
N ILE A 117 24.84 -26.69 -36.33
CA ILE A 117 26.04 -25.83 -36.28
C ILE A 117 25.98 -24.73 -37.32
N ASN A 118 25.61 -25.06 -38.57
CA ASN A 118 25.50 -24.05 -39.64
C ASN A 118 24.36 -23.04 -39.38
N ARG A 119 23.26 -23.47 -38.80
CA ARG A 119 22.17 -22.57 -38.37
C ARG A 119 22.64 -21.61 -37.26
N LEU A 120 23.33 -22.15 -36.24
CA LEU A 120 23.90 -21.36 -35.17
C LEU A 120 24.87 -20.30 -35.70
N ALA A 121 25.83 -20.69 -36.58
CA ALA A 121 26.78 -19.78 -37.17
C ALA A 121 26.11 -18.66 -37.98
N LYS A 122 25.06 -18.97 -38.74
CA LYS A 122 24.31 -17.96 -39.51
C LYS A 122 23.57 -16.99 -38.58
N THR A 123 22.96 -17.49 -37.50
CA THR A 123 22.29 -16.62 -36.52
C THR A 123 23.30 -15.75 -35.79
N GLN A 124 24.49 -16.31 -35.48
CA GLN A 124 25.58 -15.54 -34.85
C GLN A 124 26.04 -14.39 -35.76
N GLU A 125 26.25 -14.66 -37.07
CA GLU A 125 26.62 -13.64 -38.05
C GLU A 125 25.55 -12.49 -38.11
N GLN A 126 24.27 -12.85 -38.03
CA GLN A 126 23.18 -11.87 -37.98
C GLN A 126 23.23 -11.00 -36.71
N LEU A 127 23.51 -11.60 -35.56
CA LEU A 127 23.67 -10.89 -34.29
C LEU A 127 24.90 -9.99 -34.27
N ASP A 128 26.01 -10.43 -34.90
CA ASP A 128 27.21 -9.62 -35.06
C ASP A 128 26.93 -8.36 -35.91
N HIS A 129 26.20 -8.50 -37.01
CA HIS A 129 25.83 -7.37 -37.88
C HIS A 129 24.87 -6.37 -37.20
N SER A 130 23.98 -6.85 -36.35
CA SER A 130 23.02 -6.02 -35.63
C SER A 130 23.54 -5.44 -34.29
N ASN A 131 24.81 -5.70 -33.93
CA ASN A 131 25.39 -5.32 -32.63
C ASN A 131 24.59 -5.86 -31.42
N ALA A 132 23.90 -6.97 -31.60
CA ALA A 132 22.93 -7.51 -30.65
C ALA A 132 23.56 -8.01 -29.34
N TRP A 133 24.86 -8.28 -29.33
CA TRP A 133 25.58 -8.73 -28.13
C TRP A 133 25.53 -7.74 -26.97
N ARG A 134 25.45 -6.45 -27.25
CA ARG A 134 25.25 -5.43 -26.22
C ARG A 134 23.94 -5.63 -25.47
N PHE A 135 22.92 -6.16 -26.13
CA PHE A 135 21.63 -6.45 -25.54
C PHE A 135 21.63 -7.76 -24.75
N ASP A 136 22.39 -8.77 -25.17
CA ASP A 136 22.61 -10.01 -24.39
C ASP A 136 23.30 -9.70 -23.05
N ASP A 137 24.37 -8.90 -23.08
CA ASP A 137 25.04 -8.43 -21.86
C ASP A 137 24.08 -7.64 -20.96
N ARG A 138 23.20 -6.82 -21.57
CA ARG A 138 22.20 -6.06 -20.83
C ARG A 138 21.19 -6.98 -20.15
N VAL A 139 20.66 -7.99 -20.85
CA VAL A 139 19.76 -9.01 -20.26
C VAL A 139 20.43 -9.68 -19.07
N LYS A 140 21.68 -10.15 -19.23
CA LYS A 140 22.43 -10.78 -18.14
C LYS A 140 22.67 -9.87 -16.96
N ASN A 141 23.00 -8.59 -17.20
CA ASN A 141 23.20 -7.60 -16.14
C ASN A 141 21.90 -7.32 -15.36
N VAL A 142 20.77 -7.15 -16.06
CA VAL A 142 19.45 -6.96 -15.42
C VAL A 142 19.07 -8.18 -14.61
N LEU A 143 19.22 -9.39 -15.16
CA LEU A 143 18.94 -10.63 -14.44
C LEU A 143 19.81 -10.78 -13.19
N SER A 144 21.10 -10.46 -13.28
CA SER A 144 22.02 -10.49 -12.14
C SER A 144 21.64 -9.47 -11.06
N ALA A 145 21.31 -8.23 -11.45
CA ALA A 145 20.87 -7.18 -10.53
C ALA A 145 19.61 -7.57 -9.76
N LEU A 146 18.68 -8.27 -10.43
CA LEU A 146 17.43 -8.76 -9.83
C LEU A 146 17.58 -10.14 -9.16
N LYS A 147 18.79 -10.73 -9.18
CA LYS A 147 19.09 -12.08 -8.65
C LYS A 147 18.22 -13.17 -9.27
N LEU A 148 17.90 -13.05 -10.56
CA LEU A 148 17.14 -14.02 -11.33
C LEU A 148 18.07 -15.00 -12.03
N SER A 149 17.76 -16.31 -11.96
CA SER A 149 18.47 -17.33 -12.73
C SER A 149 17.92 -17.38 -14.17
N PRO A 150 18.76 -17.27 -15.21
CA PRO A 150 18.34 -17.26 -16.61
C PRO A 150 17.56 -18.51 -17.03
N ASP A 151 18.00 -19.69 -16.56
CA ASP A 151 17.53 -21.00 -17.01
C ASP A 151 16.28 -21.50 -16.26
N THR A 152 15.83 -20.77 -15.24
CA THR A 152 14.63 -21.14 -14.49
C THR A 152 13.39 -20.97 -15.34
N LEU A 153 12.47 -21.95 -15.31
CA LEU A 153 11.20 -21.84 -16.01
C LEU A 153 10.27 -20.85 -15.29
N LEU A 154 9.59 -20.01 -16.05
CA LEU A 154 8.66 -19.01 -15.49
C LEU A 154 7.56 -19.62 -14.63
N ARG A 155 7.04 -20.80 -15.02
CA ARG A 155 5.99 -21.51 -14.29
C ARG A 155 6.43 -21.98 -12.90
N ASP A 156 7.73 -22.18 -12.68
CA ASP A 156 8.29 -22.70 -11.43
C ASP A 156 8.59 -21.56 -10.42
N LEU A 157 8.43 -20.29 -10.87
CA LEU A 157 8.62 -19.11 -10.05
C LEU A 157 7.38 -18.82 -9.19
N SER A 158 7.60 -18.39 -7.95
CA SER A 158 6.54 -17.78 -7.14
C SER A 158 6.08 -16.45 -7.72
N GLY A 159 4.88 -15.96 -7.34
CA GLY A 159 4.32 -14.71 -7.85
C GLY A 159 5.26 -13.51 -7.71
N GLY A 160 5.97 -13.39 -6.57
CA GLY A 160 6.96 -12.33 -6.36
C GLY A 160 8.16 -12.43 -7.33
N TRP A 161 8.65 -13.63 -7.60
CA TRP A 161 9.72 -13.84 -8.57
C TRP A 161 9.25 -13.63 -10.01
N GLN A 162 8.01 -14.01 -10.35
CA GLN A 162 7.40 -13.68 -11.65
C GLN A 162 7.30 -12.16 -11.85
N ARG A 163 6.96 -11.40 -10.78
CA ARG A 163 6.92 -9.95 -10.83
C ARG A 163 8.30 -9.34 -11.06
N LYS A 164 9.35 -9.90 -10.41
CA LYS A 164 10.74 -9.50 -10.68
C LYS A 164 11.14 -9.77 -12.13
N ALA A 165 10.72 -10.89 -12.72
CA ALA A 165 10.96 -11.19 -14.13
C ALA A 165 10.24 -10.20 -15.06
N ALA A 166 9.00 -9.83 -14.74
CA ALA A 166 8.27 -8.80 -15.49
C ALA A 166 8.95 -7.42 -15.40
N LEU A 167 9.45 -7.05 -14.22
CA LEU A 167 10.25 -5.84 -14.05
C LEU A 167 11.56 -5.90 -14.85
N ALA A 168 12.26 -7.04 -14.85
CA ALA A 168 13.45 -7.25 -15.67
C ALA A 168 13.17 -7.01 -17.16
N ARG A 169 12.04 -7.52 -17.65
CA ARG A 169 11.60 -7.30 -19.04
C ARG A 169 11.36 -5.83 -19.35
N ALA A 170 10.78 -5.08 -18.42
CA ALA A 170 10.56 -3.64 -18.61
C ALA A 170 11.87 -2.84 -18.59
N LEU A 171 12.85 -3.27 -17.80
CA LEU A 171 14.14 -2.59 -17.62
C LEU A 171 15.17 -2.90 -18.71
N VAL A 172 15.02 -4.02 -19.39
CA VAL A 172 16.03 -4.44 -20.39
C VAL A 172 16.18 -3.46 -21.55
N CYS A 173 15.14 -2.65 -21.83
CA CYS A 173 15.18 -1.57 -22.82
C CYS A 173 15.98 -0.34 -22.37
N ASP A 174 16.40 -0.26 -21.08
CA ASP A 174 17.05 0.92 -20.49
C ASP A 174 16.16 2.17 -20.62
N PRO A 175 14.97 2.14 -20.05
CA PRO A 175 13.98 3.18 -20.29
C PRO A 175 14.32 4.48 -19.56
N ASP A 176 14.06 5.63 -20.25
CA ASP A 176 14.08 6.96 -19.62
C ASP A 176 12.83 7.21 -18.79
N VAL A 177 11.71 6.57 -19.17
CA VAL A 177 10.42 6.63 -18.47
C VAL A 177 9.92 5.22 -18.20
N LEU A 178 9.74 4.89 -16.92
CA LEU A 178 9.21 3.61 -16.47
C LEU A 178 7.77 3.79 -15.96
N LEU A 179 6.84 3.07 -16.57
CA LEU A 179 5.43 3.06 -16.19
C LEU A 179 5.12 1.80 -15.37
N LEU A 180 4.65 1.97 -14.13
CA LEU A 180 4.37 0.87 -13.20
C LEU A 180 2.89 0.87 -12.80
N ASP A 181 2.16 -0.15 -13.22
CA ASP A 181 0.74 -0.32 -12.87
C ASP A 181 0.61 -1.31 -11.71
N GLU A 182 0.26 -0.80 -10.51
CA GLU A 182 0.14 -1.53 -9.25
C GLU A 182 1.37 -2.45 -8.98
N PRO A 183 2.60 -1.91 -8.90
CA PRO A 183 3.80 -2.72 -8.79
C PRO A 183 3.90 -3.48 -7.45
N THR A 184 3.23 -3.02 -6.40
CA THR A 184 3.23 -3.61 -5.05
C THR A 184 2.17 -4.68 -4.86
N ASN A 185 1.17 -4.78 -5.75
CA ASN A 185 0.04 -5.68 -5.58
C ASN A 185 0.46 -7.15 -5.57
N HIS A 186 -0.05 -7.94 -4.63
CA HIS A 186 0.27 -9.36 -4.40
C HIS A 186 1.74 -9.65 -4.02
N LEU A 187 2.55 -8.63 -3.73
CA LEU A 187 3.91 -8.80 -3.23
C LEU A 187 3.92 -8.87 -1.71
N ASP A 188 4.86 -9.66 -1.18
CA ASP A 188 5.14 -9.63 0.26
C ASP A 188 5.98 -8.38 0.63
N VAL A 189 5.95 -8.03 1.90
CA VAL A 189 6.59 -6.80 2.40
C VAL A 189 8.08 -6.76 2.09
N THR A 190 8.78 -7.90 2.16
CA THR A 190 10.22 -7.98 1.86
C THR A 190 10.52 -7.70 0.39
N THR A 191 9.64 -8.15 -0.50
CA THR A 191 9.73 -7.87 -1.93
C THR A 191 9.38 -6.41 -2.24
N ILE A 192 8.41 -5.82 -1.53
CA ILE A 192 8.05 -4.40 -1.66
C ILE A 192 9.22 -3.52 -1.23
N GLU A 193 9.84 -3.78 -0.07
CA GLU A 193 11.01 -3.03 0.42
C GLU A 193 12.20 -3.13 -0.55
N TRP A 194 12.42 -4.31 -1.11
CA TRP A 194 13.42 -4.50 -2.15
C TRP A 194 13.09 -3.65 -3.39
N LEU A 195 11.83 -3.63 -3.84
CA LEU A 195 11.39 -2.85 -4.99
C LEU A 195 11.55 -1.34 -4.76
N GLU A 196 11.20 -0.85 -3.57
CA GLU A 196 11.41 0.54 -3.16
C GLU A 196 12.88 0.96 -3.30
N ASN A 197 13.79 0.16 -2.71
CA ASN A 197 15.22 0.44 -2.76
C ASN A 197 15.74 0.43 -4.19
N PHE A 198 15.31 -0.55 -5.00
CA PHE A 198 15.68 -0.65 -6.41
C PHE A 198 15.22 0.58 -7.22
N LEU A 199 13.96 1.00 -7.05
CA LEU A 199 13.39 2.14 -7.78
C LEU A 199 13.95 3.48 -7.28
N LYS A 200 14.43 3.58 -6.02
CA LYS A 200 15.15 4.77 -5.53
C LYS A 200 16.47 4.99 -6.26
N ASP A 201 17.14 3.91 -6.64
CA ASP A 201 18.40 3.95 -7.38
C ASP A 201 18.22 4.12 -8.90
N PHE A 202 16.99 3.97 -9.40
CA PHE A 202 16.69 4.14 -10.83
C PHE A 202 16.84 5.60 -11.27
N LYS A 203 17.60 5.82 -12.35
CA LYS A 203 17.97 7.16 -12.82
C LYS A 203 16.94 7.81 -13.75
N GLY A 204 15.99 7.05 -14.28
CA GLY A 204 14.93 7.57 -15.15
C GLY A 204 13.76 8.16 -14.36
N SER A 205 12.79 8.69 -15.07
CA SER A 205 11.52 9.15 -14.51
C SER A 205 10.55 7.99 -14.36
N ILE A 206 9.73 8.03 -13.32
CA ILE A 206 8.78 6.96 -13.02
C ILE A 206 7.37 7.56 -12.95
N ILE A 207 6.41 6.91 -13.63
CA ILE A 207 4.99 7.12 -13.37
C ILE A 207 4.45 5.81 -12.80
N PHE A 208 3.86 5.85 -11.64
CA PHE A 208 3.33 4.64 -11.01
C PHE A 208 1.92 4.84 -10.46
N ILE A 209 1.14 3.76 -10.50
CA ILE A 209 -0.13 3.63 -9.82
C ILE A 209 0.13 2.73 -8.62
N SER A 210 -0.25 3.14 -7.43
CA SER A 210 -0.25 2.29 -6.25
C SER A 210 -1.33 2.71 -5.27
N HIS A 211 -1.82 1.75 -4.51
CA HIS A 211 -2.71 1.96 -3.38
C HIS A 211 -2.00 1.74 -2.03
N ASP A 212 -0.74 1.31 -2.06
CA ASP A 212 0.14 1.20 -0.89
C ASP A 212 0.63 2.60 -0.49
N ARG A 213 0.07 3.14 0.60
CA ARG A 213 0.39 4.49 1.09
C ARG A 213 1.84 4.64 1.53
N ALA A 214 2.40 3.61 2.17
CA ALA A 214 3.81 3.61 2.58
C ALA A 214 4.74 3.67 1.35
N PHE A 215 4.42 2.92 0.29
CA PHE A 215 5.14 2.98 -0.98
C PHE A 215 5.01 4.36 -1.64
N ILE A 216 3.81 4.95 -1.66
CA ILE A 216 3.59 6.30 -2.21
C ILE A 216 4.44 7.32 -1.45
N LYS A 217 4.39 7.34 -0.11
CA LYS A 217 5.19 8.24 0.75
C LYS A 217 6.69 8.10 0.51
N SER A 218 7.17 6.87 0.31
CA SER A 218 8.60 6.61 0.12
C SER A 218 9.13 6.98 -1.27
N MET A 219 8.25 7.01 -2.29
CA MET A 219 8.62 7.09 -3.70
C MET A 219 8.18 8.37 -4.40
N ALA A 220 6.98 8.90 -4.10
CA ALA A 220 6.41 10.00 -4.86
C ALA A 220 7.12 11.33 -4.59
N THR A 221 7.48 12.03 -5.67
CA THR A 221 7.91 13.44 -5.62
C THR A 221 6.79 14.39 -6.03
N ARG A 222 5.77 13.86 -6.68
CA ARG A 222 4.58 14.56 -7.12
C ARG A 222 3.42 13.59 -7.25
N ILE A 223 2.23 14.02 -6.86
CA ILE A 223 1.01 13.24 -6.99
C ILE A 223 0.13 13.87 -8.07
N VAL A 224 -0.44 13.02 -8.91
CA VAL A 224 -1.41 13.42 -9.94
C VAL A 224 -2.69 12.64 -9.71
N ASP A 225 -3.76 13.37 -9.46
CA ASP A 225 -5.08 12.79 -9.19
C ASP A 225 -5.93 12.81 -10.46
N LEU A 226 -6.42 11.64 -10.85
CA LEU A 226 -7.37 11.48 -11.94
C LEU A 226 -8.78 11.40 -11.37
N ASP A 227 -9.48 12.51 -11.39
CA ASP A 227 -10.88 12.60 -10.98
C ASP A 227 -11.76 13.11 -12.13
N ARG A 228 -12.86 12.40 -12.38
CA ARG A 228 -13.88 12.76 -13.37
C ARG A 228 -13.34 13.09 -14.78
N GLY A 229 -12.21 12.46 -15.15
CA GLY A 229 -11.55 12.63 -16.44
C GLY A 229 -10.55 13.79 -16.50
N GLN A 230 -10.34 14.52 -15.43
CA GLN A 230 -9.36 15.59 -15.32
C GLN A 230 -8.16 15.17 -14.48
N LEU A 231 -6.98 15.70 -14.81
CA LEU A 231 -5.75 15.47 -14.08
C LEU A 231 -5.42 16.72 -13.26
N SER A 232 -5.40 16.55 -11.93
CA SER A 232 -4.96 17.58 -10.99
C SER A 232 -3.59 17.22 -10.44
N SER A 233 -2.63 18.15 -10.48
CA SER A 233 -1.25 17.91 -10.07
C SER A 233 -0.96 18.57 -8.74
N PHE A 234 -0.46 17.79 -7.78
CA PHE A 234 -0.11 18.23 -6.43
C PHE A 234 1.38 18.00 -6.23
N PRO A 235 2.19 19.07 -6.14
CA PRO A 235 3.61 18.96 -5.86
C PRO A 235 3.83 18.60 -4.38
N GLY A 236 4.84 17.76 -4.10
CA GLY A 236 5.17 17.34 -2.76
C GLY A 236 4.79 15.91 -2.44
N ASP A 237 4.73 15.62 -1.16
CA ASP A 237 4.46 14.29 -0.61
C ASP A 237 2.96 13.98 -0.49
N TYR A 238 2.66 12.76 -0.05
CA TYR A 238 1.30 12.24 0.08
C TYR A 238 0.48 12.99 1.14
N ASP A 239 1.10 13.43 2.23
CA ASP A 239 0.40 14.09 3.32
C ASP A 239 -0.04 15.50 2.90
N ASN A 240 0.79 16.22 2.16
CA ASN A 240 0.41 17.50 1.55
C ASN A 240 -0.73 17.34 0.53
N TYR A 241 -0.68 16.29 -0.29
CA TYR A 241 -1.77 15.97 -1.22
C TYR A 241 -3.11 15.79 -0.49
N LEU A 242 -3.13 15.06 0.63
CA LEU A 242 -4.37 14.86 1.40
C LEU A 242 -4.95 16.20 1.90
N LEU A 243 -4.10 17.08 2.43
CA LEU A 243 -4.51 18.40 2.92
C LEU A 243 -5.05 19.29 1.79
N GLU A 244 -4.34 19.37 0.67
CA GLU A 244 -4.76 20.18 -0.48
C GLU A 244 -6.05 19.62 -1.10
N LYS A 245 -6.21 18.31 -1.19
CA LYS A 245 -7.42 17.65 -1.69
C LYS A 245 -8.63 17.91 -0.79
N GLU A 246 -8.46 17.82 0.53
CA GLU A 246 -9.52 18.11 1.49
C GLU A 246 -10.00 19.57 1.36
N GLU A 247 -9.07 20.53 1.27
CA GLU A 247 -9.41 21.93 1.06
C GLU A 247 -10.10 22.14 -0.29
N MET A 248 -9.62 21.50 -1.37
CA MET A 248 -10.25 21.59 -2.69
C MET A 248 -11.69 21.06 -2.67
N LEU A 249 -11.94 19.92 -2.02
CA LEU A 249 -13.28 19.36 -1.88
C LEU A 249 -14.19 20.27 -1.03
N ARG A 250 -13.65 20.85 0.03
CA ARG A 250 -14.38 21.82 0.87
C ARG A 250 -14.80 23.05 0.08
N VAL A 251 -13.90 23.59 -0.74
CA VAL A 251 -14.18 24.74 -1.61
C VAL A 251 -15.23 24.36 -2.68
N GLU A 252 -15.11 23.18 -3.28
CA GLU A 252 -16.09 22.67 -4.26
C GLU A 252 -17.48 22.55 -3.63
N ASP A 253 -17.59 21.99 -2.42
CA ASP A 253 -18.86 21.87 -1.71
C ASP A 253 -19.50 23.23 -1.39
N MET A 254 -18.71 24.21 -0.98
CA MET A 254 -19.20 25.58 -0.74
C MET A 254 -19.72 26.21 -2.04
N GLN A 255 -18.96 26.12 -3.13
CA GLN A 255 -19.38 26.64 -4.44
C GLN A 255 -20.65 25.95 -4.95
N ASN A 256 -20.74 24.66 -4.74
CA ASN A 256 -21.87 23.84 -5.10
C ASN A 256 -23.12 24.22 -4.29
N ALA A 257 -22.99 24.44 -2.99
CA ALA A 257 -24.09 24.90 -2.13
C ALA A 257 -24.58 26.31 -2.53
N GLU A 258 -23.66 27.21 -2.87
CA GLU A 258 -24.02 28.54 -3.37
C GLU A 258 -24.73 28.49 -4.74
N PHE A 259 -24.22 27.65 -5.65
CA PHE A 259 -24.84 27.41 -6.95
C PHE A 259 -26.25 26.83 -6.79
N ASP A 260 -26.45 25.80 -5.94
CA ASP A 260 -27.75 25.19 -5.69
C ASP A 260 -28.73 26.19 -5.05
N LYS A 261 -28.24 27.04 -4.15
CA LYS A 261 -29.04 28.13 -3.56
C LYS A 261 -29.49 29.13 -4.63
N LYS A 262 -28.59 29.51 -5.55
CA LYS A 262 -28.91 30.40 -6.68
C LYS A 262 -29.91 29.75 -7.64
N LEU A 263 -29.72 28.48 -7.98
CA LEU A 263 -30.65 27.75 -8.84
C LEU A 263 -32.04 27.64 -8.20
N ALA A 264 -32.11 27.32 -6.90
CA ALA A 264 -33.38 27.27 -6.17
C ALA A 264 -34.12 28.63 -6.16
N GLN A 265 -33.40 29.73 -5.98
CA GLN A 265 -33.98 31.08 -6.06
C GLN A 265 -34.57 31.40 -7.46
N GLU A 266 -33.85 31.05 -8.53
CA GLU A 266 -34.31 31.21 -9.90
C GLU A 266 -35.51 30.31 -10.23
N GLU A 267 -35.56 29.10 -9.66
CA GLU A 267 -36.69 28.19 -9.78
C GLU A 267 -37.97 28.69 -9.07
N VAL A 268 -37.81 29.23 -7.85
CA VAL A 268 -38.91 29.87 -7.11
C VAL A 268 -39.46 31.07 -7.89
N TRP A 269 -38.58 31.90 -8.44
CA TRP A 269 -38.98 33.07 -9.24
C TRP A 269 -39.79 32.67 -10.48
N ILE A 270 -39.43 31.60 -11.21
CA ILE A 270 -40.16 31.13 -12.39
C ILE A 270 -41.55 30.57 -12.02
N ARG A 271 -41.65 29.87 -10.85
CA ARG A 271 -42.92 29.32 -10.35
C ARG A 271 -43.92 30.40 -9.88
N GLN A 272 -43.43 31.54 -9.38
CA GLN A 272 -44.29 32.63 -8.93
C GLN A 272 -45.01 33.42 -10.06
N GLY A 273 -44.75 33.07 -11.33
CA GLY A 273 -45.49 33.55 -12.49
C GLY A 273 -45.05 34.92 -13.00
N ILE A 274 -44.87 34.97 -14.32
CA ILE A 274 -44.39 36.16 -15.04
C ILE A 274 -45.57 37.13 -15.21
N LYS A 275 -45.76 38.05 -14.27
CA LYS A 275 -46.65 39.23 -14.50
C LYS A 275 -45.81 40.35 -15.11
N ALA A 276 -46.05 40.61 -16.43
CA ALA A 276 -45.61 41.76 -17.23
C ALA A 276 -44.11 41.86 -17.68
N ARG A 277 -43.93 41.93 -19.01
CA ARG A 277 -42.78 42.18 -19.90
C ARG A 277 -42.05 40.96 -20.46
N ARG A 278 -42.56 40.46 -21.61
CA ARG A 278 -42.05 39.28 -22.33
C ARG A 278 -40.58 39.31 -22.70
N THR A 279 -40.03 40.39 -23.16
CA THR A 279 -38.65 40.47 -23.73
C THR A 279 -37.52 40.44 -22.70
N ARG A 280 -37.75 40.91 -21.46
CA ARG A 280 -36.72 40.92 -20.40
C ARG A 280 -36.60 39.57 -19.68
N ASN A 281 -37.59 38.72 -19.82
CA ASN A 281 -37.69 37.44 -19.15
C ASN A 281 -37.08 36.27 -19.95
N GLU A 282 -36.96 36.37 -21.29
CA GLU A 282 -36.37 35.33 -22.13
C GLU A 282 -34.88 35.09 -21.82
N GLY A 283 -34.14 36.17 -21.55
CA GLY A 283 -32.73 36.04 -21.14
C GLY A 283 -32.56 35.26 -19.82
N ARG A 284 -33.44 35.55 -18.83
CA ARG A 284 -33.41 34.90 -17.53
C ARG A 284 -33.88 33.43 -17.60
N VAL A 285 -34.83 33.11 -18.46
CA VAL A 285 -35.25 31.74 -18.75
C VAL A 285 -34.14 30.96 -19.44
N ARG A 286 -33.39 31.58 -20.38
CA ARG A 286 -32.20 30.93 -21.00
C ARG A 286 -31.12 30.70 -19.96
N ALA A 287 -30.86 31.68 -19.07
CA ALA A 287 -29.91 31.51 -17.98
C ALA A 287 -30.29 30.36 -17.02
N LEU A 288 -31.60 30.24 -16.66
CA LEU A 288 -32.06 29.12 -15.83
C LEU A 288 -31.92 27.77 -16.53
N LYS A 289 -32.21 27.69 -17.84
CA LYS A 289 -31.96 26.45 -18.60
C LYS A 289 -30.48 26.07 -18.57
N LYS A 290 -29.58 27.03 -18.74
CA LYS A 290 -28.15 26.82 -18.67
C LYS A 290 -27.74 26.34 -17.27
N LEU A 291 -28.21 26.96 -16.20
CA LEU A 291 -27.96 26.50 -14.82
C LEU A 291 -28.45 25.07 -14.55
N ARG A 292 -29.63 24.69 -15.13
CA ARG A 292 -30.14 23.33 -15.03
C ARG A 292 -29.31 22.31 -15.81
N GLU A 293 -28.78 22.70 -16.97
CA GLU A 293 -27.84 21.89 -17.74
C GLU A 293 -26.54 21.72 -16.99
N GLU A 294 -25.94 22.79 -16.45
CA GLU A 294 -24.75 22.76 -15.63
C GLU A 294 -24.93 21.85 -14.39
N ARG A 295 -26.09 21.94 -13.70
CA ARG A 295 -26.40 21.04 -12.58
C ARG A 295 -26.55 19.57 -13.01
N ARG A 296 -27.17 19.30 -14.17
CA ARG A 296 -27.34 17.93 -14.69
C ARG A 296 -26.03 17.31 -15.10
N ASP A 297 -25.13 18.12 -15.68
CA ASP A 297 -23.83 17.67 -16.17
C ASP A 297 -22.79 17.56 -15.02
N ARG A 298 -23.13 18.09 -13.84
CA ARG A 298 -22.32 17.98 -12.64
C ARG A 298 -22.24 16.53 -12.17
N ARG A 299 -21.03 16.04 -12.02
CA ARG A 299 -20.76 14.72 -11.43
C ARG A 299 -20.60 14.90 -9.92
N GLU A 300 -21.52 14.30 -9.15
CA GLU A 300 -21.51 14.42 -7.68
C GLU A 300 -20.39 13.58 -7.07
N VAL A 301 -19.73 14.11 -6.04
CA VAL A 301 -18.83 13.37 -5.17
C VAL A 301 -19.69 12.47 -4.28
N GLN A 302 -19.38 11.18 -4.22
CA GLN A 302 -20.03 10.26 -3.27
C GLN A 302 -19.58 10.60 -1.87
N GLY A 303 -20.52 10.86 -0.95
CA GLY A 303 -20.26 11.38 0.40
C GLY A 303 -19.55 10.42 1.34
N LYS A 304 -19.03 10.96 2.45
CA LYS A 304 -18.47 10.22 3.60
C LYS A 304 -19.59 9.44 4.30
N VAL A 305 -19.27 8.25 4.79
CA VAL A 305 -20.24 7.32 5.35
C VAL A 305 -19.86 6.97 6.79
N ASN A 306 -20.86 6.94 7.68
CA ASN A 306 -20.74 6.42 9.05
C ASN A 306 -21.35 5.02 9.09
N LEU A 307 -20.52 4.00 9.24
CA LEU A 307 -20.93 2.60 9.40
C LEU A 307 -20.81 2.16 10.87
N ASN A 308 -21.87 1.53 11.37
CA ASN A 308 -21.82 0.78 12.64
C ASN A 308 -21.86 -0.71 12.32
N ILE A 309 -20.89 -1.47 12.80
CA ILE A 309 -20.84 -2.93 12.71
C ILE A 309 -21.67 -3.54 13.84
N ASP A 310 -22.38 -4.63 13.52
CA ASP A 310 -23.18 -5.37 14.49
C ASP A 310 -22.29 -6.18 15.43
N ASP A 311 -22.44 -5.95 16.75
CA ASP A 311 -21.84 -6.80 17.75
C ASP A 311 -22.66 -8.10 17.88
N ALA A 312 -22.04 -9.23 17.56
CA ALA A 312 -22.56 -10.55 17.89
C ALA A 312 -22.61 -10.77 19.41
N SER A 313 -23.25 -11.86 19.84
CA SER A 313 -23.18 -12.32 21.22
C SER A 313 -21.71 -12.43 21.66
N ARG A 314 -21.37 -11.93 22.86
CA ARG A 314 -19.99 -11.96 23.36
C ARG A 314 -19.42 -13.37 23.36
N SER A 315 -18.28 -13.59 22.69
CA SER A 315 -17.51 -14.84 22.77
C SER A 315 -17.01 -15.11 24.19
N GLY A 316 -16.48 -16.31 24.44
CA GLY A 316 -15.69 -16.60 25.65
C GLY A 316 -14.53 -15.61 25.81
N LYS A 317 -13.90 -15.57 26.98
CA LYS A 317 -12.73 -14.70 27.23
C LYS A 317 -11.52 -15.14 26.39
N ILE A 318 -11.31 -16.46 26.28
CA ILE A 318 -10.29 -17.08 25.42
C ILE A 318 -10.95 -17.40 24.08
N VAL A 319 -10.35 -16.95 22.99
CA VAL A 319 -10.78 -17.22 21.62
C VAL A 319 -10.02 -18.40 21.06
N PHE A 320 -8.69 -18.40 21.19
CA PHE A 320 -7.83 -19.54 20.85
C PHE A 320 -6.70 -19.65 21.87
N GLU A 321 -6.33 -20.89 22.19
CA GLU A 321 -5.19 -21.21 23.03
C GLU A 321 -4.42 -22.35 22.36
N ALA A 322 -3.14 -22.17 22.15
CA ALA A 322 -2.27 -23.13 21.52
C ALA A 322 -1.05 -23.42 22.38
N GLU A 323 -0.75 -24.72 22.57
CA GLU A 323 0.42 -25.20 23.28
C GLU A 323 1.27 -26.06 22.34
N ASN A 324 2.48 -25.61 22.01
CA ASN A 324 3.51 -26.32 21.25
C ASN A 324 2.98 -26.92 19.93
N VAL A 325 2.18 -26.13 19.21
CA VAL A 325 1.57 -26.56 17.96
C VAL A 325 2.63 -26.62 16.86
N SER A 326 2.70 -27.76 16.15
CA SER A 326 3.54 -27.92 14.97
C SER A 326 2.76 -28.53 13.81
N PHE A 327 3.11 -28.10 12.60
CA PHE A 327 2.49 -28.58 11.38
C PHE A 327 3.48 -28.51 10.19
N ALA A 328 3.50 -29.56 9.37
CA ALA A 328 4.34 -29.66 8.17
C ALA A 328 3.57 -30.21 6.97
N TYR A 329 3.91 -29.77 5.76
CA TYR A 329 3.48 -30.36 4.50
C TYR A 329 4.66 -31.08 3.86
N ASP A 330 4.51 -32.37 3.55
CA ASP A 330 5.48 -33.19 2.83
C ASP A 330 6.94 -33.03 3.35
N GLY A 331 7.08 -32.90 4.68
CA GLY A 331 8.37 -32.74 5.34
C GLY A 331 8.89 -31.29 5.42
N LYS A 332 8.20 -30.31 4.83
CA LYS A 332 8.49 -28.89 5.01
C LYS A 332 7.76 -28.36 6.24
N GLN A 333 8.52 -27.96 7.25
CA GLN A 333 7.96 -27.35 8.47
C GLN A 333 7.32 -26.00 8.14
N ILE A 334 6.05 -25.84 8.54
CA ILE A 334 5.27 -24.62 8.33
C ILE A 334 5.03 -23.89 9.65
N VAL A 335 4.80 -24.66 10.71
CA VAL A 335 4.69 -24.16 12.09
C VAL A 335 5.51 -25.08 12.96
N ASP A 336 6.41 -24.53 13.77
CA ASP A 336 7.25 -25.27 14.68
C ASP A 336 7.12 -24.79 16.12
N ASN A 337 6.56 -25.64 16.97
CA ASN A 337 6.48 -25.45 18.41
C ASN A 337 5.90 -24.07 18.82
N PHE A 338 4.87 -23.60 18.12
CA PHE A 338 4.26 -22.29 18.36
C PHE A 338 3.20 -22.36 19.46
N SER A 339 3.35 -21.53 20.48
CA SER A 339 2.42 -21.40 21.60
C SER A 339 1.91 -19.96 21.70
N PHE A 340 0.61 -19.78 21.81
CA PHE A 340 -0.02 -18.45 21.90
C PHE A 340 -1.36 -18.50 22.61
N ASN A 341 -1.85 -17.33 23.01
CA ASN A 341 -3.17 -17.19 23.62
C ASN A 341 -3.87 -15.94 23.06
N ILE A 342 -4.95 -16.16 22.30
CA ILE A 342 -5.76 -15.07 21.73
C ILE A 342 -6.98 -14.84 22.61
N MET A 343 -7.10 -13.64 23.13
CA MET A 343 -8.23 -13.21 23.94
C MET A 343 -9.27 -12.46 23.11
N ARG A 344 -10.46 -12.34 23.63
CA ARG A 344 -11.52 -11.53 23.04
C ARG A 344 -11.11 -10.06 22.95
N GLY A 345 -11.20 -9.49 21.77
CA GLY A 345 -10.85 -8.11 21.48
C GLY A 345 -9.41 -7.91 21.01
N ASP A 346 -8.60 -8.98 20.97
CA ASP A 346 -7.26 -8.90 20.42
C ASP A 346 -7.31 -8.63 18.92
N ARG A 347 -6.34 -7.85 18.44
CA ARG A 347 -6.17 -7.48 17.04
C ARG A 347 -4.77 -7.87 16.61
N ILE A 348 -4.67 -8.94 15.83
CA ILE A 348 -3.40 -9.58 15.48
C ILE A 348 -3.19 -9.56 13.99
N ALA A 349 -2.02 -9.09 13.54
CA ALA A 349 -1.57 -9.22 12.17
C ALA A 349 -0.63 -10.41 11.99
N LEU A 350 -0.79 -11.15 10.89
CA LEU A 350 0.13 -12.20 10.45
C LEU A 350 0.97 -11.66 9.29
N ILE A 351 2.28 -11.48 9.53
CA ILE A 351 3.21 -10.83 8.61
C ILE A 351 4.34 -11.79 8.22
N GLY A 352 4.65 -11.87 6.95
CA GLY A 352 5.74 -12.73 6.46
C GLY A 352 5.72 -12.94 4.97
N PRO A 353 6.75 -13.58 4.38
CA PRO A 353 6.86 -13.84 2.95
C PRO A 353 5.67 -14.65 2.41
N ASN A 354 5.45 -14.54 1.10
CA ASN A 354 4.44 -15.38 0.45
C ASN A 354 4.84 -16.86 0.54
N GLY A 355 3.86 -17.70 0.93
CA GLY A 355 4.09 -19.15 1.10
C GLY A 355 4.79 -19.55 2.41
N CYS A 356 4.98 -18.65 3.38
CA CYS A 356 5.54 -18.98 4.70
C CYS A 356 4.58 -19.73 5.63
N GLY A 357 3.27 -19.78 5.30
CA GLY A 357 2.29 -20.53 6.09
C GLY A 357 1.19 -19.70 6.76
N LYS A 358 1.05 -18.41 6.48
CA LYS A 358 0.00 -17.53 7.05
C LYS A 358 -1.40 -18.14 6.95
N SER A 359 -1.82 -18.48 5.73
CA SER A 359 -3.14 -19.11 5.49
C SER A 359 -3.23 -20.52 6.09
N THR A 360 -2.11 -21.24 6.28
CA THR A 360 -2.08 -22.53 6.97
C THR A 360 -2.39 -22.37 8.45
N VAL A 361 -1.82 -21.35 9.11
CA VAL A 361 -2.13 -21.03 10.50
C VAL A 361 -3.62 -20.67 10.64
N LEU A 362 -4.18 -19.87 9.73
CA LEU A 362 -5.61 -19.56 9.74
C LEU A 362 -6.47 -20.82 9.60
N LYS A 363 -6.11 -21.76 8.72
CA LYS A 363 -6.83 -23.03 8.55
C LYS A 363 -6.74 -23.93 9.78
N LEU A 364 -5.60 -23.93 10.49
CA LEU A 364 -5.45 -24.64 11.77
C LEU A 364 -6.37 -24.02 12.82
N LEU A 365 -6.41 -22.68 12.96
CA LEU A 365 -7.30 -21.98 13.87
C LEU A 365 -8.77 -22.26 13.60
N LEU A 366 -9.15 -22.32 12.32
CA LEU A 366 -10.53 -22.63 11.90
C LEU A 366 -10.89 -24.12 12.00
N GLY A 367 -9.95 -24.99 12.43
CA GLY A 367 -10.17 -26.43 12.50
C GLY A 367 -10.32 -27.13 11.14
N GLN A 368 -9.91 -26.47 10.05
CA GLN A 368 -9.90 -27.07 8.70
C GLN A 368 -8.69 -27.99 8.49
N LEU A 369 -7.65 -27.82 9.34
CA LEU A 369 -6.48 -28.68 9.42
C LEU A 369 -6.27 -29.07 10.88
N GLU A 370 -5.82 -30.30 11.09
CA GLU A 370 -5.46 -30.80 12.43
C GLU A 370 -3.96 -30.61 12.66
N ALA A 371 -3.60 -30.13 13.85
CA ALA A 371 -2.19 -30.02 14.25
C ALA A 371 -1.55 -31.42 14.33
N GLN A 372 -0.33 -31.56 13.82
CA GLN A 372 0.40 -32.84 13.89
C GLN A 372 0.99 -33.08 15.28
N SER A 373 1.30 -32.03 16.03
CA SER A 373 1.69 -32.09 17.44
C SER A 373 1.20 -30.86 18.19
N GLY A 374 1.19 -30.94 19.51
CA GLY A 374 0.68 -29.87 20.38
C GLY A 374 -0.83 -29.97 20.61
N ARG A 375 -1.39 -28.92 21.21
CA ARG A 375 -2.83 -28.78 21.49
C ARG A 375 -3.31 -27.43 21.02
N LEU A 376 -4.43 -27.43 20.32
CA LEU A 376 -5.15 -26.21 19.94
C LEU A 376 -6.56 -26.27 20.54
N HIS A 377 -6.88 -25.31 21.37
CA HIS A 377 -8.20 -25.17 21.97
C HIS A 377 -8.93 -23.99 21.36
N CYS A 378 -10.15 -24.22 20.87
CA CYS A 378 -11.04 -23.19 20.36
C CYS A 378 -12.05 -22.79 21.44
N GLY A 379 -12.22 -21.50 21.64
CA GLY A 379 -13.17 -20.91 22.58
C GLY A 379 -14.63 -21.22 22.21
N THR A 380 -15.51 -20.94 23.15
CA THR A 380 -16.96 -21.19 22.98
C THR A 380 -17.68 -20.03 22.33
N LYS A 381 -18.76 -20.31 21.57
CA LYS A 381 -19.65 -19.33 20.93
C LYS A 381 -18.91 -18.41 19.93
N LEU A 382 -17.99 -18.97 19.16
CA LEU A 382 -17.32 -18.23 18.09
C LEU A 382 -18.26 -18.14 16.88
N GLU A 383 -18.55 -16.91 16.46
CA GLU A 383 -19.24 -16.57 15.20
C GLU A 383 -18.19 -15.95 14.28
N VAL A 384 -17.66 -16.79 13.36
CA VAL A 384 -16.54 -16.44 12.51
C VAL A 384 -17.03 -15.82 11.21
N ALA A 385 -16.51 -14.64 10.87
CA ALA A 385 -16.59 -14.07 9.55
C ALA A 385 -15.20 -14.16 8.88
N TYR A 386 -15.10 -14.89 7.79
CA TYR A 386 -13.84 -15.09 7.06
C TYR A 386 -13.93 -14.45 5.68
N PHE A 387 -13.06 -13.48 5.44
CA PHE A 387 -12.84 -12.87 4.13
C PHE A 387 -11.79 -13.69 3.40
N ASP A 388 -12.22 -14.57 2.54
CA ASP A 388 -11.33 -15.37 1.71
C ASP A 388 -10.95 -14.59 0.45
N GLN A 389 -9.68 -14.68 0.06
CA GLN A 389 -9.13 -14.16 -1.19
C GLN A 389 -9.88 -14.72 -2.44
N TYR A 390 -10.57 -15.86 -2.29
CA TYR A 390 -11.37 -16.47 -3.34
C TYR A 390 -12.79 -15.87 -3.38
N ARG A 391 -13.06 -15.09 -4.40
CA ARG A 391 -14.31 -14.38 -4.72
C ARG A 391 -15.49 -15.32 -5.08
N GLU A 392 -15.44 -16.59 -4.72
CA GLU A 392 -16.41 -17.64 -5.10
C GLU A 392 -17.81 -17.47 -4.48
N ILE A 393 -17.95 -16.62 -3.46
CA ILE A 393 -19.22 -16.42 -2.75
C ILE A 393 -20.20 -15.55 -3.52
N LEU A 394 -19.74 -14.75 -4.48
CA LEU A 394 -20.58 -13.85 -5.26
C LEU A 394 -21.10 -14.54 -6.52
N ASP A 395 -22.42 -14.50 -6.72
CA ASP A 395 -23.04 -14.98 -7.95
C ASP A 395 -22.89 -13.93 -9.06
N PRO A 396 -22.12 -14.21 -10.14
CA PRO A 396 -21.84 -13.24 -11.20
C PRO A 396 -23.08 -12.76 -11.96
N GLU A 397 -24.12 -13.58 -12.04
CA GLU A 397 -25.34 -13.29 -12.82
C GLU A 397 -26.36 -12.47 -12.03
N LYS A 398 -26.32 -12.52 -10.69
CA LYS A 398 -27.18 -11.73 -9.84
C LYS A 398 -26.72 -10.27 -9.77
N THR A 399 -27.67 -9.37 -9.48
CA THR A 399 -27.33 -7.96 -9.22
C THR A 399 -26.59 -7.79 -7.89
N VAL A 400 -25.93 -6.65 -7.73
CA VAL A 400 -25.23 -6.30 -6.47
C VAL A 400 -26.17 -6.40 -5.27
N ILE A 401 -27.38 -5.81 -5.40
CA ILE A 401 -28.37 -5.83 -4.31
C ILE A 401 -28.89 -7.24 -4.02
N ASP A 402 -29.07 -8.08 -5.06
CA ASP A 402 -29.53 -9.46 -4.87
C ASP A 402 -28.46 -10.32 -4.22
N ASN A 403 -27.18 -10.09 -4.54
CA ASN A 403 -26.06 -10.75 -3.87
C ASN A 403 -25.94 -10.36 -2.39
N LEU A 404 -26.32 -9.12 -2.04
CA LEU A 404 -26.28 -8.65 -0.65
C LEU A 404 -27.47 -9.17 0.17
N ALA A 405 -28.69 -9.03 -0.37
CA ALA A 405 -29.92 -9.16 0.38
C ALA A 405 -30.76 -10.39 -0.02
N ASP A 406 -30.26 -11.26 -0.93
CA ASP A 406 -30.96 -12.44 -1.45
C ASP A 406 -32.39 -12.14 -1.91
N GLY A 407 -32.60 -11.02 -2.63
CA GLY A 407 -33.89 -10.57 -3.16
C GLY A 407 -34.77 -9.80 -2.16
N LYS A 408 -34.30 -9.56 -0.93
CA LYS A 408 -35.02 -8.74 0.06
C LYS A 408 -34.71 -7.25 -0.17
N GLN A 409 -35.63 -6.37 0.17
CA GLN A 409 -35.39 -4.92 0.10
C GLN A 409 -34.70 -4.38 1.34
N GLU A 410 -34.75 -5.11 2.45
CA GLU A 410 -34.21 -4.73 3.74
C GLU A 410 -33.20 -5.74 4.26
N VAL A 411 -32.19 -5.25 4.93
CA VAL A 411 -31.13 -6.01 5.59
C VAL A 411 -31.08 -5.64 7.08
N MET A 412 -30.67 -6.58 7.91
CA MET A 412 -30.48 -6.34 9.33
C MET A 412 -29.07 -5.82 9.57
N VAL A 413 -28.94 -4.63 10.14
CA VAL A 413 -27.67 -4.00 10.52
C VAL A 413 -27.82 -3.44 11.93
N GLY A 414 -27.00 -3.85 12.88
CA GLY A 414 -27.07 -3.36 14.25
C GLY A 414 -28.38 -3.70 14.94
N GLY A 415 -29.01 -4.87 14.63
CA GLY A 415 -30.31 -5.22 15.15
C GLY A 415 -31.47 -4.34 14.62
N ARG A 416 -31.20 -3.46 13.63
CA ARG A 416 -32.18 -2.57 13.01
C ARG A 416 -32.36 -2.94 11.54
N GLN A 417 -33.61 -2.87 11.06
CA GLN A 417 -33.91 -3.00 9.63
C GLN A 417 -33.45 -1.74 8.88
N ARG A 418 -32.70 -1.95 7.81
CA ARG A 418 -32.18 -0.90 6.94
C ARG A 418 -32.45 -1.28 5.48
N HIS A 419 -32.75 -0.30 4.65
CA HIS A 419 -32.93 -0.54 3.22
C HIS A 419 -31.60 -0.95 2.57
N ALA A 420 -31.58 -2.04 1.78
CA ALA A 420 -30.37 -2.61 1.20
C ALA A 420 -29.60 -1.61 0.31
N LEU A 421 -30.30 -0.73 -0.44
CA LEU A 421 -29.66 0.34 -1.21
C LEU A 421 -28.95 1.36 -0.32
N SER A 422 -29.55 1.72 0.83
CA SER A 422 -28.91 2.66 1.77
C SER A 422 -27.67 2.04 2.41
N TYR A 423 -27.70 0.75 2.70
CA TYR A 423 -26.52 0.04 3.20
C TYR A 423 -25.43 -0.07 2.14
N LEU A 424 -25.76 -0.33 0.87
CA LEU A 424 -24.80 -0.35 -0.24
C LEU A 424 -24.18 1.03 -0.52
N GLN A 425 -24.90 2.12 -0.26
CA GLN A 425 -24.33 3.47 -0.36
C GLN A 425 -23.21 3.69 0.65
N ASP A 426 -23.29 3.06 1.82
CA ASP A 426 -22.23 3.09 2.82
C ASP A 426 -20.93 2.42 2.30
N PHE A 427 -21.01 1.50 1.34
CA PHE A 427 -19.89 0.91 0.63
C PHE A 427 -19.62 1.57 -0.73
N LEU A 428 -20.02 2.82 -0.89
CA LEU A 428 -19.78 3.64 -2.09
C LEU A 428 -20.43 3.09 -3.37
N PHE A 429 -21.53 2.33 -3.27
CA PHE A 429 -22.32 1.92 -4.43
C PHE A 429 -23.41 2.94 -4.74
N ALA A 430 -23.32 3.56 -5.92
CA ALA A 430 -24.43 4.39 -6.44
C ALA A 430 -25.69 3.53 -6.68
N PRO A 431 -26.92 4.07 -6.50
CA PRO A 431 -28.16 3.32 -6.67
C PRO A 431 -28.34 2.65 -8.05
N LYS A 432 -27.80 3.26 -9.10
CA LYS A 432 -27.77 2.67 -10.45
C LYS A 432 -26.82 1.47 -10.50
N ARG A 433 -25.66 1.58 -9.87
CA ARG A 433 -24.63 0.54 -9.84
C ARG A 433 -25.06 -0.67 -9.00
N ALA A 434 -25.81 -0.44 -7.90
CA ALA A 434 -26.38 -1.51 -7.07
C ALA A 434 -27.34 -2.46 -7.84
N ARG A 435 -27.86 -2.04 -8.98
CA ARG A 435 -28.76 -2.84 -9.84
C ARG A 435 -28.07 -3.51 -11.01
N THR A 436 -26.75 -3.37 -11.16
CA THR A 436 -25.98 -4.04 -12.22
C THR A 436 -25.57 -5.44 -11.81
N PRO A 437 -25.41 -6.40 -12.75
CA PRO A 437 -24.90 -7.73 -12.47
C PRO A 437 -23.46 -7.67 -11.95
N VAL A 438 -23.10 -8.58 -11.01
CA VAL A 438 -21.76 -8.62 -10.41
C VAL A 438 -20.67 -8.87 -11.44
N LYS A 439 -20.93 -9.55 -12.54
CA LYS A 439 -19.96 -9.74 -13.63
C LYS A 439 -19.48 -8.43 -14.27
N ALA A 440 -20.28 -7.36 -14.20
CA ALA A 440 -19.93 -6.04 -14.73
C ALA A 440 -19.15 -5.16 -13.73
N LEU A 441 -18.89 -5.66 -12.53
CA LEU A 441 -18.13 -4.96 -11.50
C LEU A 441 -16.62 -5.10 -11.72
N SER A 442 -15.88 -4.04 -11.36
CA SER A 442 -14.42 -4.08 -11.20
C SER A 442 -14.01 -4.97 -10.03
N GLY A 443 -12.72 -5.33 -9.94
CA GLY A 443 -12.18 -6.09 -8.83
C GLY A 443 -12.43 -5.42 -7.47
N GLY A 444 -12.12 -4.15 -7.34
CA GLY A 444 -12.38 -3.39 -6.12
C GLY A 444 -13.85 -3.28 -5.74
N GLU A 445 -14.77 -3.11 -6.73
CA GLU A 445 -16.21 -3.13 -6.45
C GLU A 445 -16.68 -4.50 -5.94
N LYS A 446 -16.15 -5.61 -6.49
CA LYS A 446 -16.44 -6.96 -5.99
C LYS A 446 -15.96 -7.15 -4.55
N ASN A 447 -14.77 -6.66 -4.21
CA ASN A 447 -14.25 -6.73 -2.85
C ASN A 447 -15.10 -5.89 -1.88
N ARG A 448 -15.52 -4.67 -2.25
CA ARG A 448 -16.45 -3.86 -1.45
C ARG A 448 -17.79 -4.57 -1.20
N LEU A 449 -18.36 -5.22 -2.23
CA LEU A 449 -19.59 -5.99 -2.08
C LEU A 449 -19.38 -7.20 -1.15
N LEU A 450 -18.27 -7.88 -1.26
CA LEU A 450 -17.92 -9.01 -0.38
C LEU A 450 -17.79 -8.56 1.08
N LEU A 451 -17.08 -7.46 1.32
CA LEU A 451 -16.99 -6.84 2.65
C LEU A 451 -18.38 -6.48 3.20
N ALA A 452 -19.21 -5.81 2.39
CA ALA A 452 -20.57 -5.47 2.77
C ALA A 452 -21.38 -6.72 3.18
N ARG A 453 -21.24 -7.81 2.44
CA ARG A 453 -21.96 -9.07 2.70
C ARG A 453 -21.46 -9.78 3.97
N ILE A 454 -20.16 -9.79 4.20
CA ILE A 454 -19.56 -10.44 5.38
C ILE A 454 -19.93 -9.69 6.65
N LEU A 455 -19.91 -8.37 6.61
CA LEU A 455 -20.21 -7.52 7.75
C LEU A 455 -21.71 -7.42 8.09
N LEU A 456 -22.59 -7.89 7.20
CA LEU A 456 -24.03 -8.07 7.52
C LEU A 456 -24.28 -9.22 8.51
N LYS A 457 -23.38 -10.19 8.56
CA LYS A 457 -23.53 -11.30 9.49
C LYS A 457 -22.98 -10.88 10.86
N PRO A 458 -23.74 -11.09 11.94
CA PRO A 458 -23.19 -10.87 13.27
C PRO A 458 -21.98 -11.78 13.47
N ASN A 459 -20.88 -11.19 13.91
CA ASN A 459 -19.63 -11.93 14.12
C ASN A 459 -18.89 -11.37 15.34
N ASN A 460 -18.13 -12.23 16.02
CA ASN A 460 -17.28 -11.87 17.13
C ASN A 460 -15.80 -12.24 16.90
N LEU A 461 -15.54 -12.91 15.75
CA LEU A 461 -14.21 -13.17 15.23
C LEU A 461 -14.22 -12.83 13.74
N LEU A 462 -13.44 -11.83 13.37
CA LEU A 462 -13.26 -11.39 11.98
C LEU A 462 -11.86 -11.80 11.50
N ILE A 463 -11.81 -12.55 10.42
CA ILE A 463 -10.56 -12.97 9.77
C ILE A 463 -10.52 -12.33 8.39
N LEU A 464 -9.52 -11.51 8.14
CA LEU A 464 -9.29 -10.82 6.88
C LEU A 464 -7.99 -11.33 6.26
N ASP A 465 -8.08 -12.00 5.11
CA ASP A 465 -6.92 -12.48 4.35
C ASP A 465 -6.72 -11.61 3.11
N GLU A 466 -5.70 -10.75 3.13
CA GLU A 466 -5.36 -9.78 2.10
C GLU A 466 -6.55 -8.90 1.64
N PRO A 467 -7.25 -8.25 2.59
CA PRO A 467 -8.43 -7.44 2.24
C PRO A 467 -8.08 -6.18 1.46
N THR A 468 -6.83 -5.74 1.52
CA THR A 468 -6.33 -4.49 0.92
C THR A 468 -6.08 -4.62 -0.58
N ASN A 469 -5.95 -5.85 -1.09
CA ASN A 469 -5.71 -6.09 -2.52
C ASN A 469 -6.85 -5.54 -3.38
N ASP A 470 -6.50 -4.82 -4.45
CA ASP A 470 -7.42 -4.20 -5.41
C ASP A 470 -8.35 -3.12 -4.82
N LEU A 471 -8.18 -2.69 -3.56
CA LEU A 471 -8.95 -1.59 -2.99
C LEU A 471 -8.28 -0.26 -3.31
N ASP A 472 -9.10 0.77 -3.59
CA ASP A 472 -8.61 2.14 -3.68
C ASP A 472 -8.44 2.75 -2.28
N ILE A 473 -7.68 3.84 -2.19
CA ILE A 473 -7.32 4.49 -0.94
C ILE A 473 -8.58 4.88 -0.13
N GLU A 474 -9.62 5.40 -0.79
CA GLU A 474 -10.89 5.78 -0.11
C GLU A 474 -11.58 4.56 0.52
N THR A 475 -11.51 3.40 -0.15
CA THR A 475 -12.09 2.15 0.38
C THR A 475 -11.24 1.58 1.51
N LEU A 476 -9.90 1.75 1.46
CA LEU A 476 -9.01 1.36 2.55
C LEU A 476 -9.27 2.19 3.81
N GLU A 477 -9.40 3.51 3.68
CA GLU A 477 -9.75 4.40 4.79
C GLU A 477 -11.11 4.04 5.41
N LEU A 478 -12.12 3.74 4.58
CA LEU A 478 -13.41 3.25 5.05
C LEU A 478 -13.28 1.95 5.84
N LEU A 479 -12.48 1.00 5.35
CA LEU A 479 -12.24 -0.27 6.04
C LEU A 479 -11.52 -0.07 7.38
N GLU A 480 -10.53 0.83 7.44
CA GLU A 480 -9.85 1.20 8.69
C GLU A 480 -10.83 1.79 9.72
N GLU A 481 -11.67 2.74 9.31
CA GLU A 481 -12.67 3.34 10.17
C GLU A 481 -13.65 2.30 10.72
N MET A 482 -14.08 1.37 9.87
CA MET A 482 -14.94 0.26 10.28
C MET A 482 -14.27 -0.65 11.28
N LEU A 483 -12.99 -1.03 11.03
CA LEU A 483 -12.24 -1.90 11.92
C LEU A 483 -11.91 -1.20 13.24
N ALA A 484 -11.67 0.12 13.24
CA ALA A 484 -11.46 0.89 14.46
C ALA A 484 -12.66 0.78 15.43
N ASN A 485 -13.88 0.76 14.90
CA ASN A 485 -15.12 0.65 15.66
C ASN A 485 -15.52 -0.80 16.02
N TYR A 486 -14.85 -1.81 15.43
CA TYR A 486 -15.16 -3.21 15.67
C TYR A 486 -14.71 -3.68 17.06
N GLN A 487 -15.62 -4.27 17.84
CA GLN A 487 -15.37 -4.70 19.23
C GLN A 487 -15.00 -6.20 19.35
N GLY A 488 -15.06 -6.95 18.26
CA GLY A 488 -14.70 -8.37 18.23
C GLY A 488 -13.18 -8.58 18.10
N THR A 489 -12.78 -9.84 18.02
CA THR A 489 -11.39 -10.23 17.77
C THR A 489 -11.07 -10.17 16.28
N LEU A 490 -9.93 -9.59 15.92
CA LEU A 490 -9.48 -9.43 14.55
C LEU A 490 -8.21 -10.24 14.29
N LEU A 491 -8.23 -11.07 13.26
CA LEU A 491 -7.03 -11.68 12.67
C LEU A 491 -6.86 -11.14 11.25
N LEU A 492 -5.73 -10.51 10.99
CA LEU A 492 -5.45 -9.82 9.74
C LEU A 492 -4.22 -10.40 9.07
N VAL A 493 -4.34 -10.81 7.82
CA VAL A 493 -3.19 -11.02 6.92
C VAL A 493 -3.17 -9.86 5.96
N SER A 494 -2.11 -9.06 5.96
CA SER A 494 -1.96 -7.98 5.00
C SER A 494 -0.49 -7.67 4.75
N HIS A 495 -0.22 -7.19 3.56
CA HIS A 495 1.09 -6.67 3.14
C HIS A 495 1.12 -5.13 3.12
N ASP A 496 0.00 -4.46 3.38
CA ASP A 496 -0.08 -3.02 3.56
C ASP A 496 0.37 -2.64 4.98
N ARG A 497 1.56 -2.03 5.06
CA ARG A 497 2.22 -1.69 6.33
C ARG A 497 1.43 -0.66 7.13
N GLU A 498 0.91 0.37 6.47
CA GLU A 498 0.16 1.45 7.11
C GLU A 498 -1.22 0.97 7.59
N PHE A 499 -1.86 0.11 6.80
CA PHE A 499 -3.11 -0.54 7.21
C PHE A 499 -2.92 -1.41 8.46
N VAL A 500 -1.82 -2.17 8.54
CA VAL A 500 -1.48 -2.96 9.72
C VAL A 500 -1.24 -2.06 10.94
N ASP A 501 -0.43 -1.00 10.80
CA ASP A 501 -0.14 -0.07 11.89
C ASP A 501 -1.41 0.59 12.46
N ASN A 502 -2.37 0.92 11.59
CA ASN A 502 -3.61 1.59 11.99
C ASN A 502 -4.66 0.64 12.60
N THR A 503 -4.54 -0.68 12.40
CA THR A 503 -5.64 -1.61 12.73
C THR A 503 -5.33 -2.61 13.83
N VAL A 504 -4.06 -2.97 14.05
CA VAL A 504 -3.69 -4.04 14.98
C VAL A 504 -2.89 -3.56 16.19
N THR A 505 -2.90 -4.37 17.24
CA THR A 505 -2.14 -4.13 18.47
C THR A 505 -1.01 -5.13 18.68
N THR A 506 -0.99 -6.20 17.91
CA THR A 506 0.00 -7.29 18.02
C THR A 506 0.31 -7.83 16.62
N SER A 507 1.55 -8.17 16.37
CA SER A 507 2.00 -8.71 15.09
C SER A 507 2.72 -10.04 15.27
N TRP A 508 2.35 -11.05 14.48
CA TRP A 508 3.05 -12.33 14.38
C TRP A 508 3.91 -12.32 13.13
N ILE A 509 5.22 -12.36 13.31
CA ILE A 509 6.18 -12.35 12.21
C ILE A 509 6.65 -13.78 11.93
N PHE A 510 6.53 -14.20 10.67
CA PHE A 510 6.98 -15.49 10.18
C PHE A 510 8.44 -15.35 9.69
N GLU A 511 9.38 -15.92 10.45
CA GLU A 511 10.83 -15.84 10.17
C GLU A 511 11.32 -16.88 9.15
N GLY A 512 10.45 -17.81 8.74
CA GLY A 512 10.79 -18.96 7.93
C GLY A 512 11.02 -20.22 8.77
N ASP A 513 11.15 -21.37 8.08
CA ASP A 513 11.36 -22.70 8.69
C ASP A 513 10.41 -23.04 9.85
N GLY A 514 9.20 -22.48 9.81
CA GLY A 514 8.14 -22.71 10.81
C GLY A 514 8.22 -21.84 12.06
N VAL A 515 9.22 -20.97 12.19
CA VAL A 515 9.37 -20.07 13.34
C VAL A 515 8.42 -18.88 13.21
N ILE A 516 7.60 -18.66 14.25
CA ILE A 516 6.67 -17.54 14.35
C ILE A 516 6.97 -16.82 15.65
N GLU A 517 7.22 -15.52 15.60
CA GLU A 517 7.48 -14.69 16.78
C GLU A 517 6.39 -13.63 16.93
N GLU A 518 5.98 -13.40 18.18
CA GLU A 518 4.96 -12.42 18.56
C GLU A 518 5.63 -11.13 19.04
N PHE A 519 5.17 -10.00 18.47
CA PHE A 519 5.63 -8.65 18.82
C PHE A 519 4.44 -7.74 19.11
N VAL A 520 4.63 -6.80 20.03
CA VAL A 520 3.62 -5.79 20.38
C VAL A 520 3.66 -4.64 19.39
N GLY A 521 2.48 -4.20 18.92
CA GLY A 521 2.34 -3.09 17.98
C GLY A 521 2.08 -3.53 16.54
N GLY A 522 2.05 -2.55 15.62
CA GLY A 522 1.88 -2.74 14.19
C GLY A 522 3.16 -3.22 13.49
N TYR A 523 3.25 -2.97 12.20
CA TYR A 523 4.39 -3.41 11.38
C TYR A 523 5.71 -2.73 11.78
N HIS A 524 5.68 -1.40 11.92
CA HIS A 524 6.91 -0.63 12.21
C HIS A 524 7.49 -0.97 13.58
N ASP A 525 6.62 -1.05 14.60
CA ASP A 525 7.03 -1.41 15.97
C ASP A 525 7.56 -2.85 16.03
N ALA A 526 6.86 -3.79 15.40
CA ALA A 526 7.26 -5.19 15.35
C ALA A 526 8.60 -5.37 14.63
N LYS A 527 8.82 -4.66 13.52
CA LYS A 527 10.08 -4.68 12.77
C LYS A 527 11.23 -4.15 13.61
N GLN A 528 11.06 -3.04 14.31
CA GLN A 528 12.08 -2.47 15.17
C GLN A 528 12.46 -3.44 16.31
N GLN A 529 11.49 -4.03 16.99
CA GLN A 529 11.70 -5.03 18.04
C GLN A 529 12.43 -6.27 17.52
N ARG A 530 12.01 -6.77 16.34
CA ARG A 530 12.65 -7.88 15.64
C ARG A 530 14.11 -7.60 15.32
N ASP A 531 14.41 -6.44 14.71
CA ASP A 531 15.78 -6.07 14.31
C ASP A 531 16.70 -5.94 15.53
N GLN A 532 16.19 -5.42 16.66
CA GLN A 532 16.88 -5.39 17.94
C GLN A 532 17.14 -6.81 18.48
N ALA A 533 16.14 -7.69 18.45
CA ALA A 533 16.28 -9.08 18.91
C ALA A 533 17.32 -9.86 18.07
N LEU A 534 17.34 -9.66 16.75
CA LEU A 534 18.34 -10.26 15.85
C LEU A 534 19.74 -9.71 16.13
N ALA A 535 19.90 -8.41 16.33
CA ALA A 535 21.20 -7.80 16.68
C ALA A 535 21.79 -8.38 17.98
N VAL A 536 20.96 -8.61 19.00
CA VAL A 536 21.35 -9.27 20.25
C VAL A 536 21.78 -10.73 20.01
N ARG A 537 21.02 -11.51 19.22
CA ARG A 537 21.36 -12.89 18.87
C ARG A 537 22.70 -12.99 18.13
N PHE A 538 22.95 -12.14 17.12
CA PHE A 538 24.22 -12.10 16.39
C PHE A 538 25.41 -11.64 17.25
N SER A 539 25.18 -10.82 18.28
CA SER A 539 26.24 -10.41 19.21
C SER A 539 26.66 -11.53 20.18
N THR A 540 25.73 -12.45 20.49
CA THR A 540 25.97 -13.61 21.37
C THR A 540 26.57 -14.84 20.66
N GLU A 541 26.48 -14.94 19.34
CA GLU A 541 26.98 -16.06 18.54
C GLU A 541 28.41 -15.88 18.00
N LYS A 542 29.23 -14.96 18.54
CA LYS A 542 30.65 -14.96 18.21
C LYS A 542 31.30 -16.23 18.78
N PRO A 543 31.88 -17.14 17.96
CA PRO A 543 32.35 -18.42 18.42
C PRO A 543 33.49 -18.25 19.42
N ALA A 544 33.35 -18.87 20.58
CA ALA A 544 34.41 -19.08 21.54
C ALA A 544 35.60 -19.76 20.84
N LYS A 545 36.68 -19.04 20.65
CA LYS A 545 37.96 -19.59 20.19
C LYS A 545 38.41 -20.68 21.17
N LYS A 546 38.56 -21.88 20.65
CA LYS A 546 39.18 -23.04 21.35
C LYS A 546 40.48 -22.60 22.02
N GLU A 547 40.52 -22.72 23.33
CA GLU A 547 41.75 -22.66 24.10
C GLU A 547 42.68 -23.81 23.69
N LYS A 548 43.86 -23.45 23.17
CA LYS A 548 45.02 -24.35 23.16
C LYS A 548 45.82 -24.04 24.40
N VAL A 549 45.87 -25.02 25.27
CA VAL A 549 46.82 -25.11 26.37
C VAL A 549 48.25 -25.13 25.82
N VAL A 550 49.10 -24.19 26.22
CA VAL A 550 50.56 -24.32 26.24
C VAL A 550 51.09 -23.51 27.43
N GLU A 551 52.01 -24.16 28.17
CA GLU A 551 52.67 -23.84 29.41
C GLU A 551 53.45 -22.52 29.47
N GLU A 552 53.58 -22.07 30.70
CA GLU A 552 54.49 -21.11 31.37
C GLU A 552 55.81 -20.69 30.66
N THR A 553 56.26 -19.47 30.73
CA THR A 553 56.71 -18.59 31.80
C THR A 553 57.29 -17.28 31.23
N PRO A 554 57.94 -16.33 32.03
CA PRO A 554 57.27 -15.05 32.26
C PRO A 554 58.08 -13.82 31.77
N LYS A 555 57.50 -12.66 31.96
CA LYS A 555 58.07 -11.29 32.09
C LYS A 555 57.90 -10.30 30.91
N THR A 556 57.18 -9.32 31.25
CA THR A 556 57.46 -7.86 31.27
C THR A 556 56.75 -7.02 30.19
N THR A 557 56.12 -6.00 30.75
CA THR A 557 55.69 -4.69 30.22
C THR A 557 54.33 -4.58 29.52
N GLN A 558 53.49 -3.85 30.22
CA GLN A 558 52.20 -3.27 29.81
C GLN A 558 52.34 -2.37 28.57
N PRO A 559 51.24 -2.28 27.78
CA PRO A 559 50.53 -1.01 27.85
C PRO A 559 49.02 -1.18 28.09
N LYS A 560 48.49 -0.21 28.79
CA LYS A 560 47.14 0.00 29.25
C LYS A 560 46.13 -0.01 28.12
N ASN A 561 45.14 -0.88 28.21
CA ASN A 561 43.89 -0.73 27.50
C ASN A 561 43.00 0.25 28.29
N ASN A 562 42.82 1.46 27.77
CA ASN A 562 41.86 2.44 28.28
C ASN A 562 40.44 2.04 27.83
N SER A 563 39.71 1.31 28.65
CA SER A 563 38.26 1.41 28.67
C SER A 563 37.96 2.81 29.21
N LYS A 564 37.40 3.67 28.39
CA LYS A 564 36.89 4.99 28.78
C LYS A 564 35.65 4.80 29.65
N LYS A 565 35.84 4.54 30.95
CA LYS A 565 34.75 4.74 31.91
C LYS A 565 34.36 6.21 31.87
N LEU A 566 33.06 6.49 31.81
CA LEU A 566 32.56 7.85 31.99
C LEU A 566 33.22 8.53 33.17
N SER A 567 33.67 9.76 32.98
CA SER A 567 34.25 10.56 34.07
C SER A 567 33.20 10.67 35.18
N TYR A 568 33.65 10.56 36.45
CA TYR A 568 32.76 10.73 37.62
C TYR A 568 31.86 11.98 37.56
N LYS A 569 32.32 13.03 36.88
CA LYS A 569 31.53 14.24 36.64
C LYS A 569 30.36 14.02 35.70
N LEU A 570 30.56 13.27 34.61
CA LEU A 570 29.52 12.94 33.63
C LEU A 570 28.48 11.94 34.20
N GLN A 571 28.95 11.03 35.07
CA GLN A 571 28.06 10.07 35.71
C GLN A 571 27.13 10.76 36.74
N ARG A 572 27.63 11.74 37.47
CA ARG A 572 26.83 12.56 38.39
C ARG A 572 25.87 13.50 37.65
N GLU A 573 26.26 13.98 36.47
CA GLU A 573 25.41 14.77 35.59
C GLU A 573 24.24 13.90 35.06
N LEU A 574 24.53 12.67 34.63
CA LEU A 574 23.50 11.72 34.15
C LEU A 574 22.52 11.33 35.26
N GLU A 575 22.97 11.18 36.51
CA GLU A 575 22.10 10.89 37.66
C GLU A 575 21.20 12.10 38.07
N ALA A 576 21.64 13.33 37.77
CA ALA A 576 20.90 14.54 38.14
C ALA A 576 19.87 15.01 37.05
N LEU A 577 20.12 14.63 35.80
CA LEU A 577 19.27 15.06 34.65
C LEU A 577 17.83 14.60 34.73
N PRO A 578 17.48 13.34 35.12
CA PRO A 578 16.08 12.90 35.21
C PRO A 578 15.25 13.76 36.19
N ALA A 579 15.82 14.12 37.35
CA ALA A 579 15.12 14.98 38.32
C ALA A 579 14.95 16.41 37.80
N LYS A 580 15.90 16.91 36.97
CA LYS A 580 15.78 18.21 36.32
C LYS A 580 14.71 18.20 35.23
N LEU A 581 14.61 17.14 34.43
CA LEU A 581 13.59 16.98 33.41
C LEU A 581 12.19 16.95 34.02
N GLU A 582 11.98 16.16 35.09
CA GLU A 582 10.72 16.07 35.82
C GLU A 582 10.29 17.43 36.39
N GLN A 583 11.24 18.22 36.89
CA GLN A 583 10.96 19.55 37.38
C GLN A 583 10.57 20.53 36.27
N LEU A 584 11.27 20.52 35.13
CA LEU A 584 10.93 21.34 33.97
C LEU A 584 9.56 20.98 33.38
N GLU A 585 9.23 19.70 33.28
CA GLU A 585 7.91 19.24 32.84
C GLU A 585 6.79 19.74 33.76
N SER A 586 6.98 19.65 35.08
CA SER A 586 6.00 20.16 36.07
C SER A 586 5.83 21.68 35.98
N ASP A 587 6.91 22.43 35.77
CA ASP A 587 6.87 23.89 35.63
C ASP A 587 6.17 24.30 34.32
N ILE A 588 6.40 23.57 33.22
CA ILE A 588 5.72 23.75 31.93
C ILE A 588 4.22 23.44 32.08
N GLU A 589 3.85 22.34 32.72
CA GLU A 589 2.44 21.98 32.93
C GLU A 589 1.67 23.06 33.72
N THR A 590 2.29 23.62 34.78
CA THR A 590 1.67 24.70 35.55
C THR A 590 1.48 25.99 34.75
N LEU A 591 2.41 26.33 33.84
CA LEU A 591 2.26 27.49 32.96
C LEU A 591 1.28 27.24 31.82
N GLN A 592 1.23 26.01 31.29
CA GLN A 592 0.24 25.64 30.28
C GLN A 592 -1.18 25.64 30.83
N GLU A 593 -1.39 25.22 32.07
CA GLU A 593 -2.69 25.36 32.75
C GLU A 593 -3.11 26.82 32.86
N GLN A 594 -2.18 27.74 33.16
CA GLN A 594 -2.48 29.17 33.23
C GLN A 594 -2.79 29.79 31.85
N VAL A 595 -2.13 29.31 30.78
CA VAL A 595 -2.36 29.77 29.40
C VAL A 595 -3.67 29.23 28.84
N ASN A 596 -4.05 28.00 29.23
CA ASN A 596 -5.30 27.35 28.82
C ASN A 596 -6.55 27.90 29.54
N ASP A 597 -6.40 28.77 30.56
CA ASP A 597 -7.53 29.42 31.20
C ASP A 597 -8.23 30.35 30.18
N PRO A 598 -9.54 30.22 29.93
CA PRO A 598 -10.29 31.04 29.00
C PRO A 598 -10.18 32.56 29.27
N GLU A 599 -9.88 32.96 30.51
CA GLU A 599 -9.69 34.38 30.88
C GLU A 599 -8.26 34.90 30.66
N PHE A 600 -7.30 34.04 30.31
CA PHE A 600 -5.90 34.41 30.16
C PHE A 600 -5.71 35.44 29.02
N PHE A 601 -6.28 35.16 27.85
CA PHE A 601 -6.18 36.05 26.68
C PHE A 601 -7.08 37.28 26.77
N ALA A 602 -7.94 37.38 27.76
CA ALA A 602 -8.71 38.59 28.06
C ALA A 602 -7.90 39.65 28.88
N LYS A 603 -6.73 39.24 29.41
CA LYS A 603 -5.83 40.15 30.19
C LYS A 603 -4.99 41.02 29.28
N PRO A 604 -4.48 42.18 29.74
CA PRO A 604 -3.59 43.04 28.97
C PRO A 604 -2.33 42.31 28.52
N VAL A 605 -1.83 42.64 27.32
CA VAL A 605 -0.63 42.01 26.71
C VAL A 605 0.61 42.09 27.62
N GLU A 606 0.73 43.18 28.43
CA GLU A 606 1.80 43.34 29.41
C GLU A 606 1.85 42.25 30.49
N GLN A 607 0.75 41.53 30.73
CA GLN A 607 0.65 40.47 31.72
C GLN A 607 0.71 39.07 31.08
N THR A 608 0.29 38.93 29.82
CA THR A 608 0.29 37.62 29.10
C THR A 608 1.61 37.33 28.43
N GLN A 609 2.29 38.34 27.89
CA GLN A 609 3.55 38.21 27.17
C GLN A 609 4.70 37.61 28.01
N PRO A 610 4.92 38.01 29.28
CA PRO A 610 5.96 37.40 30.12
C PRO A 610 5.73 35.91 30.40
N VAL A 611 4.48 35.48 30.52
CA VAL A 611 4.14 34.08 30.77
C VAL A 611 4.41 33.23 29.54
N LEU A 612 4.08 33.72 28.34
CA LEU A 612 4.37 33.03 27.08
C LEU A 612 5.88 32.98 26.80
N GLU A 613 6.62 34.06 27.12
CA GLU A 613 8.08 34.05 26.99
C GLU A 613 8.74 33.09 27.99
N GLN A 614 8.21 32.99 29.21
CA GLN A 614 8.67 31.99 30.20
C GLN A 614 8.38 30.57 29.76
N LEU A 615 7.19 30.29 29.23
CA LEU A 615 6.82 28.97 28.71
C LEU A 615 7.77 28.55 27.58
N ALA A 616 7.99 29.40 26.60
CA ALA A 616 8.91 29.13 25.49
C ALA A 616 10.36 28.90 25.96
N ALA A 617 10.81 29.66 26.98
CA ALA A 617 12.16 29.48 27.54
C ALA A 617 12.30 28.13 28.27
N LEU A 618 11.30 27.69 29.02
CA LEU A 618 11.31 26.40 29.71
C LEU A 618 11.20 25.24 28.73
N GLU A 619 10.41 25.34 27.67
CA GLU A 619 10.32 24.32 26.61
C GLU A 619 11.68 24.16 25.90
N GLN A 620 12.37 25.25 25.62
CA GLN A 620 13.72 25.21 25.04
C GLN A 620 14.76 24.62 26.02
N GLU A 621 14.63 24.91 27.32
CA GLU A 621 15.53 24.34 28.33
C GLU A 621 15.28 22.84 28.54
N LEU A 622 14.04 22.38 28.40
CA LEU A 622 13.66 20.97 28.40
C LEU A 622 14.28 20.21 27.22
N GLU A 623 14.20 20.76 26.01
CA GLU A 623 14.77 20.18 24.79
C GLU A 623 16.31 20.01 24.92
N ILE A 624 17.01 21.05 25.37
CA ILE A 624 18.46 21.00 25.60
C ILE A 624 18.84 19.97 26.69
N ALA A 625 18.04 19.87 27.74
CA ALA A 625 18.29 18.91 28.81
C ALA A 625 18.06 17.47 28.35
N PHE A 626 17.06 17.27 27.48
CA PHE A 626 16.76 15.97 26.89
C PHE A 626 17.84 15.49 25.92
N GLU A 627 18.29 16.36 24.99
CA GLU A 627 19.43 16.07 24.10
C GLU A 627 20.70 15.73 24.90
N ARG A 628 20.95 16.46 26.00
CA ARG A 628 22.10 16.20 26.85
C ARG A 628 22.01 14.87 27.59
N TRP A 629 20.82 14.47 28.02
CA TRP A 629 20.56 13.18 28.64
C TRP A 629 20.81 12.03 27.65
N GLU A 630 20.31 12.14 26.41
CA GLU A 630 20.54 11.15 25.34
C GLU A 630 22.04 11.00 25.01
N GLU A 631 22.77 12.12 24.89
CA GLU A 631 24.21 12.08 24.64
C GLU A 631 24.98 11.31 25.74
N LEU A 632 24.65 11.56 27.01
CA LEU A 632 25.31 10.92 28.14
C LEU A 632 24.92 9.45 28.27
N GLU A 633 23.70 9.09 27.98
CA GLU A 633 23.21 7.71 27.96
C GLU A 633 23.87 6.90 26.84
N ALA A 634 23.97 7.46 25.64
CA ALA A 634 24.70 6.87 24.52
C ALA A 634 26.20 6.64 24.87
N MET A 635 26.86 7.61 25.54
CA MET A 635 28.23 7.46 26.00
C MET A 635 28.37 6.40 27.11
N GLN A 636 27.31 6.13 27.88
CA GLN A 636 27.31 5.07 28.89
C GLN A 636 27.14 3.69 28.26
N GLN A 637 26.34 3.57 27.20
CA GLN A 637 26.15 2.31 26.46
C GLN A 637 27.40 1.91 25.65
N ASP A 638 28.18 2.89 25.16
CA ASP A 638 29.43 2.67 24.41
C ASP A 638 30.68 2.43 25.32
N SER A 639 30.56 2.46 26.61
CA SER A 639 31.68 2.28 27.59
C SER A 639 31.61 0.93 28.31
#